data_524a7a2ced849a96c5717dcf56f1445a
#
_entry.id   524a7a2ced849a96c5717dcf56f1445a
#
_cell.length_a   1.000
_cell.length_b   1.000
_cell.length_c   1.000
_cell.angle_alpha   90.00
_cell.angle_beta   90.00
_cell.angle_gamma   90.00
#
_symmetry.space_group_name_H-M   'P 1'
#
loop_
_entity.id
_entity.type
_entity.pdbx_description
1 polymer ?
#
loop_
_entity_poly.entity_id
_entity_poly.type
_entity_poly.pdbx_seq_one_letter_code
_entity_poly.pdbx_strand_id
1 'polypeptide(L)'
;MNMKDIIIDKLKENTSLTIMEINDLLGLTSIEEYQSLENALDSLVSDGILYYSEKKKKYLLLENSHLVKGNLILNDKGFGFINIGKDSKDVYVSRDNINGAIDGDLVLFEYLNKDMNRPEGKIIKIIKRNYDPLVGEVIKIDNDYFVKPDKKGANIYIPRDNLNGAVEGHKVVVEPLKDGKRVGKIIKIIGHKNDVGVDILSFVYEYNFSPSFPDEVIEELDSIPSYLTEEEINKELSSGRRDIRDREIFTIDGSDTKDIDDAISLSMTEDGKYLLGVHIADVSYYVKEGTKLDDEAYFRGTSVYLVDRVLPMLPHKLSNGICSLNENEDRFAFSCEMVIDNKGNITHYDIFKSIIRSRKKMTYEEVNKLLEENNPSEDYKPFEKTLRLMEELSKILRKKMISRGYIEFESTEAKIKVDEACHPIDIEARVQRTGEELIENFMIAANETVASSIYYKNLPGIYRVHDKPDEKRLGEFMKFLSLHGYVVNGKSKIESPKDLQNILKQLEEVPEVRVLHDMAIRSQAKAVYSDVNIGHFGLGSKCYSHFTSPIRRYPDLILHRLLKDYNYNYSDKIINERKEELPIESEHCSIREQDAQNCERDVDKMKKAEYMADHIGEIYEGIISGVQEFGIFVELENTIEGLIKAENIKGDYYVYDSDMMALIGKKTKKKYAFGDKITIRVVRADKDKSEIDFEVYDEKEKQINNKKKQK
;
A
#
# COMPACT_ATOMS: atom_id res chain seq x y z
N MET A 1 -6.23 26.23 -27.02
CA MET A 1 -6.05 26.71 -25.63
C MET A 1 -7.40 26.68 -24.97
N ASN A 2 -7.56 26.04 -23.82
CA ASN A 2 -8.83 25.95 -23.12
C ASN A 2 -9.16 27.31 -22.51
N MET A 3 -10.46 27.68 -22.38
CA MET A 3 -10.93 28.93 -21.76
C MET A 3 -10.27 29.19 -20.40
N LYS A 4 -10.11 28.12 -19.59
CA LYS A 4 -9.47 28.21 -18.27
C LYS A 4 -8.02 28.70 -18.34
N ASP A 5 -7.23 28.19 -19.30
CA ASP A 5 -5.82 28.55 -19.46
C ASP A 5 -5.68 30.02 -19.85
N ILE A 6 -6.57 30.49 -20.74
CA ILE A 6 -6.58 31.91 -21.18
C ILE A 6 -6.92 32.84 -20.01
N ILE A 7 -7.88 32.47 -19.16
CA ILE A 7 -8.25 33.24 -17.95
C ILE A 7 -7.05 33.34 -17.00
N ILE A 8 -6.36 32.21 -16.76
CA ILE A 8 -5.20 32.16 -15.87
C ILE A 8 -4.08 33.07 -16.41
N ASP A 9 -3.79 33.00 -17.70
CA ASP A 9 -2.76 33.86 -18.30
C ASP A 9 -3.10 35.35 -18.24
N LYS A 10 -4.38 35.70 -18.45
CA LYS A 10 -4.82 37.09 -18.29
C LYS A 10 -4.71 37.59 -16.85
N LEU A 11 -4.93 36.71 -15.85
CA LEU A 11 -4.76 37.04 -14.44
C LEU A 11 -3.31 37.03 -13.96
N LYS A 12 -2.39 36.38 -14.70
CA LYS A 12 -0.95 36.55 -14.48
C LYS A 12 -0.46 37.94 -14.94
N GLU A 13 -1.03 38.44 -16.06
CA GLU A 13 -0.71 39.79 -16.56
C GLU A 13 -1.35 40.89 -15.69
N ASN A 14 -2.47 40.59 -15.00
CA ASN A 14 -3.25 41.55 -14.23
C ASN A 14 -3.50 41.01 -12.82
N THR A 15 -3.19 41.77 -11.79
CA THR A 15 -3.23 41.35 -10.39
C THR A 15 -4.64 40.91 -9.92
N SER A 16 -5.70 41.53 -10.46
CA SER A 16 -7.11 41.15 -10.19
C SER A 16 -8.05 41.81 -11.20
N LEU A 17 -9.06 41.07 -11.66
CA LEU A 17 -10.02 41.51 -12.68
C LEU A 17 -11.45 41.17 -12.25
N THR A 18 -12.40 42.01 -12.62
CA THR A 18 -13.83 41.67 -12.57
C THR A 18 -14.19 40.76 -13.75
N ILE A 19 -15.33 40.07 -13.68
CA ILE A 19 -15.82 39.24 -14.79
C ILE A 19 -16.00 40.07 -16.09
N MET A 20 -16.45 41.31 -15.97
CA MET A 20 -16.58 42.20 -17.12
C MET A 20 -15.24 42.58 -17.74
N GLU A 21 -14.24 42.91 -16.92
CA GLU A 21 -12.90 43.16 -17.41
C GLU A 21 -12.29 41.95 -18.08
N ILE A 22 -12.55 40.73 -17.60
CA ILE A 22 -12.11 39.48 -18.24
C ILE A 22 -12.85 39.28 -19.58
N ASN A 23 -14.19 39.47 -19.58
CA ASN A 23 -14.99 39.38 -20.80
C ASN A 23 -14.49 40.31 -21.91
N ASP A 24 -14.21 41.58 -21.55
CA ASP A 24 -13.71 42.58 -22.50
C ASP A 24 -12.32 42.21 -23.04
N LEU A 25 -11.43 41.71 -22.17
CA LEU A 25 -10.09 41.25 -22.57
C LEU A 25 -10.12 40.01 -23.46
N LEU A 26 -11.16 39.17 -23.35
CA LEU A 26 -11.34 38.01 -24.19
C LEU A 26 -12.16 38.31 -25.47
N GLY A 27 -12.77 39.47 -25.55
CA GLY A 27 -13.57 39.89 -26.69
C GLY A 27 -14.82 39.08 -26.94
N LEU A 28 -15.42 38.50 -25.84
CA LEU A 28 -16.62 37.67 -25.92
C LEU A 28 -17.87 38.55 -26.16
N THR A 29 -18.71 38.16 -27.13
CA THR A 29 -19.82 38.98 -27.56
C THR A 29 -21.17 38.28 -27.50
N SER A 30 -21.19 36.95 -27.38
CA SER A 30 -22.44 36.16 -27.29
C SER A 30 -22.78 35.78 -25.86
N ILE A 31 -24.08 35.52 -25.60
CA ILE A 31 -24.56 35.07 -24.30
C ILE A 31 -23.97 33.67 -23.97
N GLU A 32 -23.80 32.83 -24.94
CA GLU A 32 -23.23 31.48 -24.75
C GLU A 32 -21.75 31.53 -24.35
N GLU A 33 -20.97 32.43 -24.95
CA GLU A 33 -19.57 32.65 -24.59
C GLU A 33 -19.44 33.23 -23.17
N TYR A 34 -20.32 34.17 -22.79
CA TYR A 34 -20.32 34.73 -21.42
C TYR A 34 -20.68 33.64 -20.40
N GLN A 35 -21.63 32.77 -20.70
CA GLN A 35 -22.02 31.66 -19.84
C GLN A 35 -20.88 30.64 -19.69
N SER A 36 -20.13 30.41 -20.76
CA SER A 36 -18.92 29.58 -20.74
C SER A 36 -17.82 30.20 -19.87
N LEU A 37 -17.65 31.53 -19.91
CA LEU A 37 -16.75 32.28 -19.03
C LEU A 37 -17.15 32.14 -17.55
N GLU A 38 -18.43 32.33 -17.22
CA GLU A 38 -18.91 32.13 -15.84
C GLU A 38 -18.62 30.73 -15.33
N ASN A 39 -18.96 29.72 -16.10
CA ASN A 39 -18.70 28.31 -15.75
C ASN A 39 -17.19 28.04 -15.57
N ALA A 40 -16.35 28.61 -16.41
CA ALA A 40 -14.90 28.47 -16.30
C ALA A 40 -14.35 29.14 -15.03
N LEU A 41 -14.83 30.35 -14.70
CA LEU A 41 -14.45 31.08 -13.48
C LEU A 41 -14.90 30.33 -12.23
N ASP A 42 -16.14 29.85 -12.21
CA ASP A 42 -16.68 29.09 -11.07
C ASP A 42 -15.90 27.78 -10.85
N SER A 43 -15.53 27.10 -11.95
CA SER A 43 -14.69 25.92 -11.86
C SER A 43 -13.29 26.25 -11.33
N LEU A 44 -12.64 27.32 -11.81
CA LEU A 44 -11.31 27.71 -11.34
C LEU A 44 -11.31 28.15 -9.86
N VAL A 45 -12.44 28.73 -9.38
CA VAL A 45 -12.62 29.06 -7.96
C VAL A 45 -12.89 27.80 -7.14
N SER A 46 -13.65 26.83 -7.66
CA SER A 46 -13.89 25.56 -7.00
C SER A 46 -12.66 24.65 -6.97
N ASP A 47 -11.79 24.76 -7.97
CA ASP A 47 -10.50 24.06 -8.02
C ASP A 47 -9.43 24.72 -7.11
N GLY A 48 -9.77 25.89 -6.52
CA GLY A 48 -8.85 26.65 -5.66
C GLY A 48 -7.64 27.19 -6.41
N ILE A 49 -7.80 27.50 -7.70
CA ILE A 49 -6.81 28.18 -8.55
C ILE A 49 -7.02 29.68 -8.47
N LEU A 50 -8.29 30.10 -8.46
CA LEU A 50 -8.67 31.49 -8.30
C LEU A 50 -9.34 31.72 -6.95
N TYR A 51 -9.18 32.93 -6.44
CA TYR A 51 -9.94 33.47 -5.32
C TYR A 51 -10.86 34.61 -5.81
N TYR A 52 -12.15 34.50 -5.50
CA TYR A 52 -13.11 35.57 -5.73
C TYR A 52 -13.30 36.39 -4.46
N SER A 53 -12.96 37.67 -4.51
CA SER A 53 -13.13 38.61 -3.42
C SER A 53 -14.51 39.23 -3.49
N GLU A 54 -15.44 38.80 -2.61
CA GLU A 54 -16.79 39.38 -2.53
C GLU A 54 -16.81 40.88 -2.22
N LYS A 55 -15.84 41.33 -1.44
CA LYS A 55 -15.69 42.77 -1.09
C LYS A 55 -15.28 43.62 -2.30
N LYS A 56 -14.41 43.11 -3.15
CA LYS A 56 -13.89 43.83 -4.33
C LYS A 56 -14.62 43.44 -5.61
N LYS A 57 -15.43 42.36 -5.60
CA LYS A 57 -16.07 41.75 -6.77
C LYS A 57 -15.04 41.40 -7.90
N LYS A 58 -13.85 40.96 -7.52
CA LYS A 58 -12.74 40.67 -8.44
C LYS A 58 -12.22 39.25 -8.23
N TYR A 59 -11.79 38.64 -9.35
CA TYR A 59 -11.05 37.39 -9.38
C TYR A 59 -9.54 37.70 -9.36
N LEU A 60 -8.77 36.88 -8.65
CA LEU A 60 -7.32 36.93 -8.61
C LEU A 60 -6.78 35.52 -8.47
N LEU A 61 -5.55 35.31 -8.92
CA LEU A 61 -4.84 34.05 -8.68
C LEU A 61 -4.68 33.85 -7.17
N LEU A 62 -4.86 32.62 -6.69
CA LEU A 62 -4.74 32.30 -5.27
C LEU A 62 -3.36 32.69 -4.72
N GLU A 63 -2.29 32.45 -5.51
CA GLU A 63 -0.91 32.84 -5.17
C GLU A 63 -0.72 34.37 -4.94
N ASN A 64 -1.58 35.19 -5.52
CA ASN A 64 -1.59 36.65 -5.34
C ASN A 64 -2.47 37.08 -4.15
N SER A 65 -3.04 36.12 -3.43
CA SER A 65 -3.82 36.34 -2.21
C SER A 65 -2.97 36.10 -0.96
N HIS A 66 -3.47 36.47 0.20
CA HIS A 66 -2.88 36.10 1.50
C HIS A 66 -3.37 34.74 2.01
N LEU A 67 -4.23 34.09 1.25
CA LEU A 67 -4.82 32.80 1.60
C LEU A 67 -3.97 31.65 1.08
N VAL A 68 -3.98 30.56 1.84
CA VAL A 68 -3.28 29.33 1.50
C VAL A 68 -4.30 28.18 1.41
N LYS A 69 -4.06 27.26 0.49
CA LYS A 69 -4.86 26.07 0.30
C LYS A 69 -4.26 24.88 1.07
N GLY A 70 -5.08 24.06 1.70
CA GLY A 70 -4.64 22.84 2.35
C GLY A 70 -5.79 21.93 2.77
N ASN A 71 -5.49 20.69 3.10
CA ASN A 71 -6.44 19.70 3.55
C ASN A 71 -6.54 19.72 5.07
N LEU A 72 -7.76 19.79 5.59
CA LEU A 72 -8.03 19.82 7.03
C LEU A 72 -8.02 18.39 7.59
N ILE A 73 -7.27 18.19 8.66
CA ILE A 73 -7.27 16.98 9.49
C ILE A 73 -7.81 17.38 10.87
N LEU A 74 -8.98 16.86 11.25
CA LEU A 74 -9.62 17.18 12.52
C LEU A 74 -9.18 16.23 13.64
N ASN A 75 -9.11 16.78 14.87
CA ASN A 75 -8.91 16.04 16.10
C ASN A 75 -10.23 15.86 16.87
N ASP A 76 -10.36 14.78 17.64
CA ASP A 76 -11.56 14.48 18.46
C ASP A 76 -11.97 15.61 19.43
N LYS A 77 -10.99 16.40 19.86
CA LYS A 77 -11.21 17.55 20.75
C LYS A 77 -11.76 18.78 20.02
N GLY A 78 -11.97 18.67 18.69
CA GLY A 78 -12.59 19.72 17.88
C GLY A 78 -11.62 20.78 17.35
N PHE A 79 -10.32 20.66 17.54
CA PHE A 79 -9.29 21.42 16.80
C PHE A 79 -8.76 20.61 15.62
N GLY A 80 -8.03 21.23 14.70
CA GLY A 80 -7.48 20.53 13.55
C GLY A 80 -6.10 21.02 13.14
N PHE A 81 -5.57 20.36 12.12
CA PHE A 81 -4.34 20.73 11.44
C PHE A 81 -4.61 20.82 9.93
N ILE A 82 -4.05 21.79 9.28
CA ILE A 82 -4.14 21.92 7.82
C ILE A 82 -2.82 21.49 7.23
N ASN A 83 -2.86 20.42 6.43
CA ASN A 83 -1.73 19.93 5.67
C ASN A 83 -1.62 20.72 4.37
N ILE A 84 -0.44 21.33 4.13
CA ILE A 84 -0.15 22.19 2.97
C ILE A 84 0.92 21.62 2.04
N GLY A 85 1.31 20.35 2.25
CA GLY A 85 2.26 19.61 1.40
C GLY A 85 3.50 19.11 2.13
N LYS A 86 4.26 18.24 1.47
CA LYS A 86 5.35 17.43 2.04
C LYS A 86 6.49 18.20 2.72
N ASP A 87 6.76 19.43 2.29
CA ASP A 87 7.90 20.24 2.79
C ASP A 87 7.50 21.27 3.85
N SER A 88 6.25 21.27 4.28
CA SER A 88 5.70 22.27 5.18
C SER A 88 5.16 21.62 6.46
N LYS A 89 5.27 22.33 7.59
CA LYS A 89 4.61 21.89 8.83
C LYS A 89 3.12 22.12 8.75
N ASP A 90 2.36 21.20 9.30
CA ASP A 90 0.91 21.34 9.44
C ASP A 90 0.55 22.57 10.26
N VAL A 91 -0.48 23.30 9.84
CA VAL A 91 -0.94 24.54 10.47
C VAL A 91 -2.04 24.23 11.45
N TYR A 92 -1.80 24.52 12.71
CA TYR A 92 -2.81 24.35 13.78
C TYR A 92 -4.01 25.27 13.59
N VAL A 93 -5.21 24.73 13.76
CA VAL A 93 -6.47 25.49 13.72
C VAL A 93 -7.28 25.19 14.98
N SER A 94 -7.51 26.21 15.79
CA SER A 94 -8.34 26.07 16.98
C SER A 94 -9.80 25.80 16.62
N ARG A 95 -10.56 25.23 17.56
CA ARG A 95 -11.99 24.91 17.38
C ARG A 95 -12.82 26.09 16.85
N ASP A 96 -12.55 27.28 17.33
CA ASP A 96 -13.29 28.51 16.95
C ASP A 96 -12.93 28.99 15.54
N ASN A 97 -11.81 28.53 14.98
CA ASN A 97 -11.30 28.94 13.67
C ASN A 97 -11.56 27.91 12.56
N ILE A 98 -12.23 26.78 12.85
CA ILE A 98 -12.56 25.75 11.88
C ILE A 98 -13.64 26.16 10.88
N ASN A 99 -14.48 27.14 11.24
CA ASN A 99 -15.50 27.73 10.35
C ASN A 99 -16.41 26.68 9.67
N GLY A 100 -16.82 25.64 10.41
CA GLY A 100 -17.74 24.61 9.91
C GLY A 100 -17.13 23.60 8.95
N ALA A 101 -15.80 23.60 8.75
CA ALA A 101 -15.13 22.58 7.97
C ALA A 101 -15.15 21.23 8.70
N ILE A 102 -15.14 20.15 7.92
CA ILE A 102 -15.08 18.76 8.41
C ILE A 102 -13.74 18.12 8.02
N ASP A 103 -13.47 16.95 8.57
CA ASP A 103 -12.25 16.18 8.26
C ASP A 103 -12.14 15.90 6.76
N GLY A 104 -10.93 16.06 6.21
CA GLY A 104 -10.67 15.90 4.78
C GLY A 104 -11.11 17.05 3.88
N ASP A 105 -11.79 18.11 4.40
CA ASP A 105 -12.14 19.27 3.59
C ASP A 105 -10.91 19.95 3.01
N LEU A 106 -10.97 20.30 1.72
CA LEU A 106 -10.00 21.22 1.10
C LEU A 106 -10.42 22.65 1.41
N VAL A 107 -9.58 23.37 2.13
CA VAL A 107 -9.92 24.69 2.68
C VAL A 107 -8.95 25.77 2.24
N LEU A 108 -9.44 27.02 2.19
CA LEU A 108 -8.61 28.21 2.19
C LEU A 108 -8.50 28.74 3.61
N PHE A 109 -7.31 29.01 4.06
CA PHE A 109 -7.04 29.58 5.38
C PHE A 109 -6.09 30.75 5.31
N GLU A 110 -6.13 31.61 6.31
CA GLU A 110 -5.14 32.64 6.56
C GLU A 110 -4.28 32.27 7.77
N TYR A 111 -3.01 32.61 7.75
CA TYR A 111 -2.16 32.49 8.93
C TYR A 111 -2.50 33.54 9.95
N LEU A 112 -2.80 33.10 11.19
CA LEU A 112 -2.86 33.96 12.37
C LEU A 112 -1.46 34.17 12.96
N ASN A 113 -0.64 33.12 12.90
CA ASN A 113 0.76 33.13 13.29
C ASN A 113 1.59 32.31 12.28
N LYS A 114 2.68 32.90 11.77
CA LYS A 114 3.64 32.24 10.85
C LYS A 114 4.90 31.73 11.56
N ASP A 115 4.84 31.53 12.88
CA ASP A 115 5.98 30.95 13.59
C ASP A 115 6.29 29.55 13.02
N MET A 116 7.52 29.36 12.52
CA MET A 116 7.95 28.10 11.92
C MET A 116 7.85 26.90 12.89
N ASN A 117 7.81 27.15 14.20
CA ASN A 117 7.69 26.08 15.19
C ASN A 117 6.24 25.68 15.51
N ARG A 118 5.30 26.64 15.46
CA ARG A 118 3.86 26.40 15.69
C ARG A 118 3.02 27.34 14.83
N PRO A 119 2.90 27.07 13.52
CA PRO A 119 2.05 27.90 12.67
C PRO A 119 0.58 27.72 13.08
N GLU A 120 -0.14 28.83 13.16
CA GLU A 120 -1.58 28.84 13.45
C GLU A 120 -2.37 29.49 12.33
N GLY A 121 -3.52 28.92 12.00
CA GLY A 121 -4.39 29.39 10.93
C GLY A 121 -5.85 29.51 11.31
N LYS A 122 -6.59 30.21 10.45
CA LYS A 122 -8.05 30.34 10.51
C LYS A 122 -8.62 29.98 9.15
N ILE A 123 -9.56 29.08 9.10
CA ILE A 123 -10.26 28.73 7.87
C ILE A 123 -11.20 29.86 7.46
N ILE A 124 -11.01 30.35 6.24
CA ILE A 124 -11.81 31.43 5.66
C ILE A 124 -12.90 30.87 4.76
N LYS A 125 -12.59 29.83 3.97
CA LYS A 125 -13.53 29.25 3.02
C LYS A 125 -13.25 27.76 2.84
N ILE A 126 -14.30 26.99 2.66
CA ILE A 126 -14.22 25.59 2.22
C ILE A 126 -14.28 25.62 0.70
N ILE A 127 -13.24 25.12 0.03
CA ILE A 127 -13.15 25.05 -1.43
C ILE A 127 -13.90 23.81 -1.91
N LYS A 128 -13.54 22.67 -1.35
CA LYS A 128 -14.14 21.37 -1.67
C LYS A 128 -14.47 20.68 -0.37
N ARG A 129 -15.74 20.37 -0.20
CA ARG A 129 -16.22 19.59 0.94
C ARG A 129 -15.86 18.14 0.73
N ASN A 130 -15.36 17.50 1.76
CA ASN A 130 -15.24 16.05 1.76
C ASN A 130 -16.63 15.44 1.94
N TYR A 131 -17.15 14.86 0.88
CA TYR A 131 -18.41 14.12 0.87
C TYR A 131 -18.17 12.61 0.73
N ASP A 132 -16.93 12.16 0.88
CA ASP A 132 -16.64 10.75 0.81
C ASP A 132 -17.41 10.01 1.92
N PRO A 133 -17.99 8.86 1.62
CA PRO A 133 -18.64 8.03 2.62
C PRO A 133 -17.67 7.70 3.75
N LEU A 134 -18.17 7.72 4.98
CA LEU A 134 -17.39 7.38 6.16
C LEU A 134 -18.07 6.28 6.96
N VAL A 135 -17.26 5.51 7.69
CA VAL A 135 -17.72 4.42 8.55
C VAL A 135 -17.84 4.91 10.00
N GLY A 136 -18.85 4.42 10.70
CA GLY A 136 -19.03 4.72 12.11
C GLY A 136 -20.14 3.91 12.77
N GLU A 137 -20.29 4.13 14.08
CA GLU A 137 -21.30 3.49 14.91
C GLU A 137 -22.53 4.38 15.08
N VAL A 138 -23.71 3.83 14.90
CA VAL A 138 -24.98 4.51 15.22
C VAL A 138 -25.11 4.60 16.73
N ILE A 139 -25.20 5.83 17.24
CA ILE A 139 -25.43 6.12 18.65
C ILE A 139 -26.70 6.97 18.81
N LYS A 140 -27.36 6.82 19.95
CA LYS A 140 -28.51 7.62 20.30
C LYS A 140 -28.16 8.59 21.43
N ILE A 141 -28.41 9.88 21.22
CA ILE A 141 -28.25 10.93 22.23
C ILE A 141 -29.62 11.57 22.40
N ASP A 142 -30.18 11.46 23.58
CA ASP A 142 -31.58 11.83 23.87
C ASP A 142 -32.56 11.12 22.91
N ASN A 143 -33.21 11.85 22.02
CA ASN A 143 -34.17 11.30 21.04
C ASN A 143 -33.63 11.32 19.60
N ASP A 144 -32.40 11.76 19.38
CA ASP A 144 -31.80 11.93 18.08
C ASP A 144 -30.73 10.89 17.83
N TYR A 145 -30.55 10.53 16.54
CA TYR A 145 -29.58 9.58 16.09
C TYR A 145 -28.37 10.28 15.49
N PHE A 146 -27.21 9.78 15.84
CA PHE A 146 -25.92 10.23 15.31
C PHE A 146 -25.10 9.04 14.89
N VAL A 147 -24.20 9.26 13.96
CA VAL A 147 -23.11 8.32 13.69
C VAL A 147 -21.83 8.90 14.27
N LYS A 148 -21.20 8.12 15.16
CA LYS A 148 -19.87 8.37 15.69
C LYS A 148 -18.87 7.74 14.71
N PRO A 149 -18.07 8.55 13.99
CA PRO A 149 -17.05 8.01 13.07
C PRO A 149 -16.04 7.11 13.78
N ASP A 150 -15.57 6.07 13.10
CA ASP A 150 -14.50 5.19 13.60
C ASP A 150 -13.15 5.90 13.55
N LYS A 151 -12.90 6.65 12.48
CA LYS A 151 -11.80 7.63 12.45
C LYS A 151 -12.15 8.88 13.25
N LYS A 152 -11.10 9.60 13.65
CA LYS A 152 -11.24 10.83 14.40
C LYS A 152 -12.18 11.82 13.70
N GLY A 153 -13.18 12.29 14.41
CA GLY A 153 -14.15 13.24 13.86
C GLY A 153 -15.31 13.49 14.82
N ALA A 154 -16.09 14.53 14.55
CA ALA A 154 -17.29 14.81 15.34
C ALA A 154 -18.49 14.01 14.80
N ASN A 155 -19.42 13.66 15.70
CA ASN A 155 -20.63 12.94 15.38
C ASN A 155 -21.43 13.61 14.26
N ILE A 156 -22.01 12.79 13.38
CA ILE A 156 -22.85 13.21 12.25
C ILE A 156 -24.30 12.97 12.65
N TYR A 157 -25.12 14.00 12.59
CA TYR A 157 -26.55 13.88 12.84
C TYR A 157 -27.24 13.12 11.68
N ILE A 158 -28.09 12.16 12.02
CA ILE A 158 -28.85 11.34 11.05
C ILE A 158 -30.33 11.59 11.26
N PRO A 159 -31.00 12.32 10.36
CA PRO A 159 -32.46 12.43 10.37
C PRO A 159 -33.11 11.04 10.35
N ARG A 160 -34.26 10.90 11.01
CA ARG A 160 -34.95 9.59 11.08
C ARG A 160 -35.24 8.96 9.72
N ASP A 161 -35.60 9.78 8.74
CA ASP A 161 -35.85 9.33 7.36
C ASP A 161 -34.59 8.84 6.64
N ASN A 162 -33.40 9.21 7.16
CA ASN A 162 -32.08 8.85 6.60
C ASN A 162 -31.40 7.67 7.33
N LEU A 163 -32.06 7.08 8.33
CA LEU A 163 -31.53 5.92 9.08
C LEU A 163 -31.47 4.64 8.27
N ASN A 164 -32.26 4.53 7.20
CA ASN A 164 -32.29 3.35 6.32
C ASN A 164 -32.45 2.02 7.09
N GLY A 165 -33.22 2.01 8.20
CA GLY A 165 -33.43 0.83 9.05
C GLY A 165 -32.32 0.55 10.07
N ALA A 166 -31.28 1.40 10.15
CA ALA A 166 -30.23 1.23 11.16
C ALA A 166 -30.76 1.55 12.57
N VAL A 167 -30.22 0.82 13.56
CA VAL A 167 -30.50 0.99 14.99
C VAL A 167 -29.21 1.24 15.74
N GLU A 168 -29.34 1.67 17.01
CA GLU A 168 -28.19 1.88 17.90
C GLU A 168 -27.29 0.66 17.98
N GLY A 169 -25.97 0.85 17.88
CA GLY A 169 -24.96 -0.20 17.86
C GLY A 169 -24.65 -0.77 16.48
N HIS A 170 -25.39 -0.38 15.41
CA HIS A 170 -24.99 -0.75 14.05
C HIS A 170 -23.76 0.03 13.60
N LYS A 171 -22.82 -0.69 12.96
CA LYS A 171 -21.77 -0.12 12.12
C LYS A 171 -22.35 0.16 10.74
N VAL A 172 -22.13 1.37 10.22
CA VAL A 172 -22.78 1.86 9.02
C VAL A 172 -21.83 2.67 8.16
N VAL A 173 -22.12 2.73 6.86
CA VAL A 173 -21.51 3.69 5.94
C VAL A 173 -22.45 4.87 5.78
N VAL A 174 -21.92 6.07 6.01
CA VAL A 174 -22.69 7.33 5.95
C VAL A 174 -22.17 8.21 4.84
N GLU A 175 -23.08 8.71 4.02
CA GLU A 175 -22.83 9.76 3.04
C GLU A 175 -23.18 11.12 3.66
N PRO A 176 -22.23 12.07 3.78
CA PRO A 176 -22.52 13.42 4.22
C PRO A 176 -23.44 14.17 3.22
N LEU A 177 -24.47 14.86 3.72
CA LEU A 177 -25.36 15.65 2.87
C LEU A 177 -24.75 17.01 2.50
N LYS A 178 -25.04 17.49 1.28
CA LYS A 178 -24.46 18.70 0.69
C LYS A 178 -25.06 20.03 1.23
N ASP A 179 -25.68 20.03 2.39
CA ASP A 179 -26.32 21.20 2.98
C ASP A 179 -25.40 22.07 3.89
N GLY A 180 -24.11 21.70 3.96
CA GLY A 180 -23.10 22.40 4.76
C GLY A 180 -23.18 22.16 6.27
N LYS A 181 -24.14 21.35 6.73
CA LYS A 181 -24.27 20.90 8.12
C LYS A 181 -23.67 19.53 8.29
N ARG A 182 -23.35 19.14 9.52
CA ARG A 182 -22.93 17.79 9.86
C ARG A 182 -24.14 16.84 9.89
N VAL A 183 -24.79 16.68 8.75
CA VAL A 183 -25.95 15.83 8.55
C VAL A 183 -25.59 14.79 7.51
N GLY A 184 -26.00 13.54 7.73
CA GLY A 184 -25.70 12.44 6.83
C GLY A 184 -26.91 11.57 6.53
N LYS A 185 -26.72 10.66 5.56
CA LYS A 185 -27.64 9.60 5.22
C LYS A 185 -26.89 8.27 5.31
N ILE A 186 -27.47 7.29 5.99
CA ILE A 186 -26.93 5.94 6.00
C ILE A 186 -27.19 5.32 4.63
N ILE A 187 -26.12 4.94 3.94
CA ILE A 187 -26.18 4.30 2.62
C ILE A 187 -26.04 2.79 2.71
N LYS A 188 -25.37 2.29 3.77
CA LYS A 188 -25.20 0.86 4.01
C LYS A 188 -25.12 0.54 5.50
N ILE A 189 -25.77 -0.54 5.92
CA ILE A 189 -25.61 -1.17 7.24
C ILE A 189 -24.59 -2.29 7.04
N ILE A 190 -23.49 -2.26 7.81
CA ILE A 190 -22.44 -3.28 7.78
C ILE A 190 -22.87 -4.47 8.64
N GLY A 191 -23.40 -4.21 9.83
CA GLY A 191 -23.88 -5.18 10.82
C GLY A 191 -23.89 -4.54 12.21
N HIS A 192 -24.27 -5.31 13.24
CA HIS A 192 -24.12 -4.85 14.61
C HIS A 192 -22.66 -4.95 15.05
N LYS A 193 -22.16 -3.99 15.84
CA LYS A 193 -20.73 -3.93 16.24
C LYS A 193 -20.21 -5.20 16.94
N ASN A 194 -21.10 -6.03 17.47
CA ASN A 194 -20.79 -7.30 18.13
C ASN A 194 -20.91 -8.50 17.19
N ASP A 195 -21.33 -8.31 15.94
CA ASP A 195 -21.42 -9.41 14.98
C ASP A 195 -20.01 -9.80 14.48
N VAL A 196 -19.82 -11.09 14.21
CA VAL A 196 -18.53 -11.64 13.77
C VAL A 196 -18.06 -10.99 12.47
N GLY A 197 -16.83 -10.45 12.47
CA GLY A 197 -16.18 -9.88 11.31
C GLY A 197 -16.66 -8.48 10.91
N VAL A 198 -17.60 -7.86 11.64
CA VAL A 198 -18.08 -6.49 11.39
C VAL A 198 -16.97 -5.46 11.67
N ASP A 199 -16.10 -5.74 12.64
CA ASP A 199 -14.91 -4.98 12.92
C ASP A 199 -13.98 -4.89 11.71
N ILE A 200 -13.67 -6.03 11.08
CA ILE A 200 -12.84 -6.10 9.86
C ILE A 200 -13.55 -5.41 8.68
N LEU A 201 -14.85 -5.69 8.48
CA LEU A 201 -15.64 -5.06 7.41
C LEU A 201 -15.71 -3.54 7.55
N SER A 202 -15.66 -3.01 8.77
CA SER A 202 -15.59 -1.56 8.99
C SER A 202 -14.36 -0.94 8.32
N PHE A 203 -13.18 -1.53 8.49
CA PHE A 203 -11.96 -1.10 7.78
C PHE A 203 -12.08 -1.26 6.26
N VAL A 204 -12.69 -2.35 5.79
CA VAL A 204 -12.90 -2.57 4.35
C VAL A 204 -13.65 -1.40 3.71
N TYR A 205 -14.79 -1.01 4.30
CA TYR A 205 -15.56 0.11 3.79
C TYR A 205 -14.89 1.47 4.01
N GLU A 206 -14.10 1.60 5.08
CA GLU A 206 -13.36 2.83 5.37
C GLU A 206 -12.29 3.14 4.32
N TYR A 207 -11.67 2.10 3.75
CA TYR A 207 -10.72 2.21 2.64
C TYR A 207 -11.38 2.10 1.26
N ASN A 208 -12.71 2.26 1.22
CA ASN A 208 -13.49 2.22 -0.03
C ASN A 208 -13.33 0.92 -0.82
N PHE A 209 -13.23 -0.21 -0.11
CA PHE A 209 -13.35 -1.55 -0.67
C PHE A 209 -14.73 -2.11 -0.43
N SER A 210 -15.13 -3.09 -1.24
CA SER A 210 -16.39 -3.82 -1.09
C SER A 210 -16.16 -5.34 -1.10
N PRO A 211 -16.79 -6.09 -0.19
CA PRO A 211 -16.73 -7.55 -0.21
C PRO A 211 -17.53 -8.18 -1.35
N SER A 212 -18.44 -7.44 -1.96
CA SER A 212 -19.31 -7.91 -3.05
C SER A 212 -18.99 -7.20 -4.36
N PHE A 213 -19.30 -7.85 -5.47
CA PHE A 213 -19.26 -7.27 -6.81
C PHE A 213 -20.63 -6.72 -7.19
N PRO A 214 -20.70 -5.66 -8.03
CA PRO A 214 -21.95 -5.16 -8.59
C PRO A 214 -22.68 -6.21 -9.43
N ASP A 215 -24.02 -6.12 -9.49
CA ASP A 215 -24.83 -7.06 -10.24
C ASP A 215 -24.47 -7.07 -11.74
N GLU A 216 -24.16 -5.90 -12.32
CA GLU A 216 -23.72 -5.77 -13.72
C GLU A 216 -22.44 -6.58 -14.01
N VAL A 217 -21.51 -6.68 -13.06
CA VAL A 217 -20.30 -7.50 -13.17
C VAL A 217 -20.64 -8.98 -13.10
N ILE A 218 -21.59 -9.34 -12.23
CA ILE A 218 -22.04 -10.75 -12.10
C ILE A 218 -22.74 -11.20 -13.37
N GLU A 219 -23.60 -10.35 -13.97
CA GLU A 219 -24.26 -10.64 -15.25
C GLU A 219 -23.25 -10.83 -16.39
N GLU A 220 -22.19 -10.02 -16.44
CA GLU A 220 -21.14 -10.16 -17.46
C GLU A 220 -20.39 -11.49 -17.33
N LEU A 221 -20.14 -11.94 -16.06
CA LEU A 221 -19.49 -13.22 -15.80
C LEU A 221 -20.23 -14.43 -16.37
N ASP A 222 -21.54 -14.37 -16.55
CA ASP A 222 -22.32 -15.49 -17.10
C ASP A 222 -21.90 -15.82 -18.54
N SER A 223 -21.37 -14.83 -19.27
CA SER A 223 -20.85 -15.00 -20.62
C SER A 223 -19.47 -15.68 -20.69
N ILE A 224 -18.74 -15.71 -19.58
CA ILE A 224 -17.39 -16.29 -19.53
C ILE A 224 -17.48 -17.78 -19.15
N PRO A 225 -16.88 -18.69 -19.94
CA PRO A 225 -16.92 -20.12 -19.66
C PRO A 225 -16.14 -20.45 -18.37
N SER A 226 -16.49 -21.58 -17.74
CA SER A 226 -15.79 -22.05 -16.54
C SER A 226 -14.55 -22.90 -16.86
N TYR A 227 -14.38 -23.33 -18.10
CA TYR A 227 -13.26 -24.13 -18.60
C TYR A 227 -13.01 -23.82 -20.09
N LEU A 228 -11.78 -24.05 -20.54
CA LEU A 228 -11.42 -23.89 -21.96
C LEU A 228 -12.09 -24.97 -22.81
N THR A 229 -12.73 -24.55 -23.89
CA THR A 229 -13.31 -25.44 -24.89
C THR A 229 -12.28 -25.76 -25.98
N GLU A 230 -12.41 -26.92 -26.62
CA GLU A 230 -11.58 -27.28 -27.77
C GLU A 230 -11.71 -26.27 -28.91
N GLU A 231 -12.89 -25.64 -29.09
CA GLU A 231 -13.10 -24.61 -30.09
C GLU A 231 -12.24 -23.36 -29.79
N GLU A 232 -12.25 -22.89 -28.55
CA GLU A 232 -11.42 -21.74 -28.13
C GLU A 232 -9.93 -22.03 -28.24
N ILE A 233 -9.50 -23.25 -27.84
CA ILE A 233 -8.12 -23.70 -27.98
C ILE A 233 -7.70 -23.66 -29.45
N ASN A 234 -8.48 -24.27 -30.35
CA ASN A 234 -8.14 -24.31 -31.77
C ASN A 234 -8.14 -22.92 -32.43
N LYS A 235 -9.07 -22.04 -32.02
CA LYS A 235 -9.12 -20.64 -32.47
C LYS A 235 -7.84 -19.89 -32.04
N GLU A 236 -7.44 -20.01 -30.79
CA GLU A 236 -6.25 -19.32 -30.26
C GLU A 236 -4.95 -19.89 -30.86
N LEU A 237 -4.83 -21.20 -31.07
CA LEU A 237 -3.71 -21.81 -31.79
C LEU A 237 -3.60 -21.27 -33.22
N SER A 238 -4.73 -21.13 -33.91
CA SER A 238 -4.79 -20.56 -35.28
C SER A 238 -4.38 -19.09 -35.30
N SER A 239 -4.53 -18.37 -34.18
CA SER A 239 -4.13 -16.96 -34.03
C SER A 239 -2.67 -16.78 -33.54
N GLY A 240 -1.89 -17.88 -33.45
CA GLY A 240 -0.48 -17.86 -33.12
C GLY A 240 -0.16 -18.05 -31.62
N ARG A 241 -1.12 -18.46 -30.78
CA ARG A 241 -0.87 -18.92 -29.43
C ARG A 241 -0.12 -20.24 -29.47
N ARG A 242 0.91 -20.43 -28.67
CA ARG A 242 1.76 -21.65 -28.70
C ARG A 242 1.23 -22.71 -27.73
N ASP A 243 1.15 -23.94 -28.19
CA ASP A 243 0.84 -25.08 -27.31
C ASP A 243 2.15 -25.59 -26.66
N ILE A 244 2.23 -25.50 -25.35
CA ILE A 244 3.36 -25.98 -24.56
C ILE A 244 2.89 -26.89 -23.40
N ARG A 245 1.71 -27.51 -23.54
CA ARG A 245 1.12 -28.41 -22.55
C ARG A 245 1.90 -29.69 -22.31
N ASP A 246 2.79 -30.05 -23.19
CA ASP A 246 3.69 -31.21 -23.08
C ASP A 246 4.86 -30.99 -22.15
N ARG A 247 5.19 -29.75 -21.82
CA ARG A 247 6.32 -29.41 -20.95
C ARG A 247 6.04 -29.76 -19.48
N GLU A 248 7.13 -29.91 -18.71
CA GLU A 248 7.05 -30.04 -17.25
C GLU A 248 6.87 -28.66 -16.63
N ILE A 249 5.62 -28.28 -16.44
CA ILE A 249 5.20 -27.02 -15.84
C ILE A 249 4.47 -27.32 -14.54
N PHE A 250 4.76 -26.58 -13.46
CA PHE A 250 4.08 -26.72 -12.18
C PHE A 250 4.03 -25.37 -11.43
N THR A 251 3.21 -25.28 -10.41
CA THR A 251 3.07 -24.09 -9.56
C THR A 251 3.62 -24.39 -8.17
N ILE A 252 4.11 -23.36 -7.45
CA ILE A 252 4.55 -23.47 -6.05
C ILE A 252 3.97 -22.30 -5.27
N ASP A 253 3.04 -22.61 -4.36
CA ASP A 253 2.24 -21.61 -3.63
C ASP A 253 2.05 -21.99 -2.17
N GLY A 254 1.34 -21.16 -1.42
CA GLY A 254 0.81 -21.51 -0.12
C GLY A 254 -0.25 -22.62 -0.22
N SER A 255 -0.40 -23.45 0.81
CA SER A 255 -1.38 -24.55 0.82
C SER A 255 -2.81 -24.06 0.55
N ASP A 256 -3.15 -22.87 1.05
CA ASP A 256 -4.49 -22.28 1.00
C ASP A 256 -4.74 -21.42 -0.24
N THR A 257 -3.72 -21.18 -1.08
CA THR A 257 -3.82 -20.35 -2.30
C THR A 257 -4.77 -20.99 -3.31
N LYS A 258 -5.71 -20.20 -3.82
CA LYS A 258 -6.68 -20.61 -4.85
C LYS A 258 -6.55 -19.83 -6.15
N ASP A 259 -6.02 -18.63 -6.09
CA ASP A 259 -5.81 -17.67 -7.16
C ASP A 259 -4.35 -17.74 -7.65
N ILE A 260 -4.04 -18.83 -8.37
CA ILE A 260 -2.68 -19.16 -8.79
C ILE A 260 -2.35 -18.38 -10.06
N ASP A 261 -1.52 -17.35 -9.93
CA ASP A 261 -1.10 -16.47 -11.03
C ASP A 261 0.01 -17.05 -11.89
N ASP A 262 0.97 -17.76 -11.28
CA ASP A 262 2.24 -18.15 -11.92
C ASP A 262 2.53 -19.64 -11.86
N ALA A 263 3.11 -20.13 -12.96
CA ALA A 263 3.66 -21.45 -13.09
C ALA A 263 5.06 -21.35 -13.69
N ILE A 264 5.92 -22.31 -13.37
CA ILE A 264 7.33 -22.32 -13.77
C ILE A 264 7.69 -23.61 -14.49
N SER A 265 8.68 -23.51 -15.37
CA SER A 265 9.35 -24.65 -16.00
C SER A 265 10.85 -24.38 -16.13
N LEU A 266 11.66 -25.42 -16.07
CA LEU A 266 13.10 -25.32 -16.26
C LEU A 266 13.63 -26.51 -17.03
N SER A 267 14.46 -26.24 -18.05
CA SER A 267 15.20 -27.23 -18.77
C SER A 267 16.61 -26.71 -19.12
N MET A 268 17.47 -27.60 -19.59
CA MET A 268 18.80 -27.21 -20.09
C MET A 268 18.78 -27.14 -21.61
N THR A 269 19.40 -26.11 -22.16
CA THR A 269 19.67 -26.02 -23.60
C THR A 269 20.82 -26.95 -24.01
N GLU A 270 20.98 -27.22 -25.31
CA GLU A 270 22.07 -28.09 -25.84
C GLU A 270 23.47 -27.55 -25.52
N ASP A 271 23.60 -26.22 -25.39
CA ASP A 271 24.86 -25.55 -25.03
C ASP A 271 25.03 -25.34 -23.50
N GLY A 272 24.22 -26.04 -22.69
CA GLY A 272 24.37 -26.13 -21.24
C GLY A 272 23.95 -24.85 -20.48
N LYS A 273 23.06 -24.08 -21.04
CA LYS A 273 22.39 -22.93 -20.34
C LYS A 273 21.06 -23.35 -19.80
N TYR A 274 20.54 -22.57 -18.88
CA TYR A 274 19.19 -22.73 -18.30
C TYR A 274 18.16 -22.10 -19.23
N LEU A 275 17.10 -22.85 -19.57
CA LEU A 275 15.89 -22.31 -20.20
C LEU A 275 14.79 -22.24 -19.15
N LEU A 276 14.65 -21.06 -18.53
CA LEU A 276 13.63 -20.78 -17.54
C LEU A 276 12.38 -20.28 -18.23
N GLY A 277 11.24 -20.92 -17.99
CA GLY A 277 9.91 -20.46 -18.36
C GLY A 277 9.14 -19.96 -17.14
N VAL A 278 8.61 -18.75 -17.24
CA VAL A 278 7.66 -18.16 -16.29
C VAL A 278 6.36 -17.95 -17.05
N HIS A 279 5.30 -18.64 -16.61
CA HIS A 279 4.02 -18.72 -17.30
C HIS A 279 2.94 -18.10 -16.42
N ILE A 280 2.39 -16.99 -16.84
CA ILE A 280 1.44 -16.18 -16.05
C ILE A 280 0.04 -16.33 -16.62
N ALA A 281 -0.96 -16.45 -15.77
CA ALA A 281 -2.36 -16.50 -16.14
C ALA A 281 -2.74 -15.36 -17.11
N ASP A 282 -3.30 -15.68 -18.29
CA ASP A 282 -3.68 -14.68 -19.28
C ASP A 282 -5.05 -14.07 -18.95
N VAL A 283 -5.09 -13.33 -17.83
CA VAL A 283 -6.30 -12.64 -17.35
C VAL A 283 -6.86 -11.68 -18.41
N SER A 284 -5.99 -11.01 -19.15
CA SER A 284 -6.37 -10.07 -20.21
C SER A 284 -7.07 -10.73 -21.42
N TYR A 285 -7.14 -12.06 -21.46
CA TYR A 285 -7.99 -12.78 -22.40
C TYR A 285 -9.46 -12.70 -22.02
N TYR A 286 -9.78 -12.71 -20.73
CA TYR A 286 -11.15 -12.70 -20.21
C TYR A 286 -11.61 -11.30 -19.82
N VAL A 287 -10.77 -10.52 -19.17
CA VAL A 287 -11.05 -9.15 -18.71
C VAL A 287 -10.67 -8.17 -19.81
N LYS A 288 -11.67 -7.80 -20.63
CA LYS A 288 -11.47 -6.88 -21.77
C LYS A 288 -11.61 -5.44 -21.33
N GLU A 289 -10.78 -4.56 -21.89
CA GLU A 289 -10.87 -3.12 -21.62
C GLU A 289 -12.26 -2.55 -21.91
N GLY A 290 -12.73 -1.69 -21.02
CA GLY A 290 -14.00 -0.98 -21.14
C GLY A 290 -15.23 -1.83 -20.86
N THR A 291 -15.10 -3.04 -20.33
CA THR A 291 -16.20 -3.85 -19.84
C THR A 291 -16.52 -3.54 -18.38
N LYS A 292 -17.67 -3.94 -17.86
CA LYS A 292 -18.04 -3.75 -16.46
C LYS A 292 -17.10 -4.48 -15.50
N LEU A 293 -16.64 -5.64 -15.93
CA LEU A 293 -15.65 -6.43 -15.19
C LEU A 293 -14.30 -5.69 -15.11
N ASP A 294 -13.90 -5.03 -16.19
CA ASP A 294 -12.69 -4.23 -16.23
C ASP A 294 -12.81 -2.94 -15.39
N ASP A 295 -13.94 -2.23 -15.52
CA ASP A 295 -14.22 -1.04 -14.69
C ASP A 295 -14.10 -1.35 -13.19
N GLU A 296 -14.65 -2.49 -12.75
CA GLU A 296 -14.60 -2.93 -11.36
C GLU A 296 -13.18 -3.37 -10.95
N ALA A 297 -12.46 -4.10 -11.82
CA ALA A 297 -11.08 -4.49 -11.57
C ALA A 297 -10.16 -3.25 -11.43
N TYR A 298 -10.35 -2.25 -12.29
CA TYR A 298 -9.68 -0.96 -12.20
C TYR A 298 -10.02 -0.24 -10.90
N PHE A 299 -11.31 -0.12 -10.56
CA PHE A 299 -11.76 0.51 -9.32
C PHE A 299 -11.12 -0.12 -8.08
N ARG A 300 -11.04 -1.45 -8.03
CA ARG A 300 -10.36 -2.18 -6.94
C ARG A 300 -8.84 -1.99 -6.97
N GLY A 301 -8.25 -2.00 -8.15
CA GLY A 301 -6.81 -1.84 -8.40
C GLY A 301 -5.94 -3.01 -7.93
N THR A 302 -6.33 -3.66 -6.84
CA THR A 302 -5.63 -4.81 -6.25
C THR A 302 -6.56 -5.65 -5.37
N SER A 303 -6.21 -6.91 -5.15
CA SER A 303 -6.81 -7.73 -4.07
C SER A 303 -6.30 -7.27 -2.71
N VAL A 304 -7.11 -7.46 -1.66
CA VAL A 304 -6.77 -7.13 -0.26
C VAL A 304 -6.79 -8.40 0.57
N TYR A 305 -5.71 -8.69 1.30
CA TYR A 305 -5.52 -9.93 2.07
C TYR A 305 -5.68 -9.65 3.55
N LEU A 306 -6.85 -9.98 4.09
CA LEU A 306 -7.18 -9.78 5.50
C LEU A 306 -6.99 -11.08 6.28
N VAL A 307 -7.00 -10.98 7.60
CA VAL A 307 -6.75 -12.12 8.51
C VAL A 307 -7.75 -13.27 8.38
N ASP A 308 -9.00 -12.97 7.97
CA ASP A 308 -10.10 -13.92 7.88
C ASP A 308 -10.58 -14.18 6.44
N ARG A 309 -10.22 -13.30 5.49
CA ARG A 309 -10.72 -13.35 4.10
C ARG A 309 -9.83 -12.62 3.12
N VAL A 310 -10.01 -12.93 1.85
CA VAL A 310 -9.46 -12.16 0.74
C VAL A 310 -10.59 -11.38 0.08
N LEU A 311 -10.36 -10.09 -0.19
CA LEU A 311 -11.21 -9.29 -1.06
C LEU A 311 -10.58 -9.30 -2.45
N PRO A 312 -11.05 -10.14 -3.37
CA PRO A 312 -10.37 -10.32 -4.63
C PRO A 312 -10.62 -9.15 -5.59
N MET A 313 -9.61 -8.82 -6.41
CA MET A 313 -9.76 -7.85 -7.50
C MET A 313 -10.75 -8.34 -8.55
N LEU A 314 -10.76 -9.64 -8.82
CA LEU A 314 -11.65 -10.30 -9.78
C LEU A 314 -12.58 -11.29 -9.10
N PRO A 315 -13.83 -11.48 -9.59
CA PRO A 315 -14.73 -12.48 -9.04
C PRO A 315 -14.13 -13.89 -9.04
N HIS A 316 -14.51 -14.72 -8.05
CA HIS A 316 -13.94 -16.06 -7.85
C HIS A 316 -14.08 -17.01 -9.05
N LYS A 317 -15.10 -16.83 -9.90
CA LYS A 317 -15.20 -17.59 -11.16
C LYS A 317 -13.98 -17.38 -12.06
N LEU A 318 -13.36 -16.20 -11.99
CA LEU A 318 -12.13 -15.88 -12.70
C LEU A 318 -10.91 -16.20 -11.83
N SER A 319 -10.82 -15.56 -10.64
CA SER A 319 -9.60 -15.61 -9.83
C SER A 319 -9.24 -17.01 -9.34
N ASN A 320 -10.21 -17.84 -8.97
CA ASN A 320 -10.00 -19.20 -8.48
C ASN A 320 -10.32 -20.25 -9.56
N GLY A 321 -11.02 -19.83 -10.62
CA GLY A 321 -11.53 -20.69 -11.69
C GLY A 321 -10.65 -20.65 -12.94
N ILE A 322 -11.21 -20.08 -14.03
CA ILE A 322 -10.63 -20.20 -15.37
C ILE A 322 -9.27 -19.49 -15.54
N CYS A 323 -8.99 -18.45 -14.73
CA CYS A 323 -7.70 -17.78 -14.77
C CYS A 323 -6.63 -18.53 -13.92
N SER A 324 -7.05 -19.12 -12.79
CA SER A 324 -6.13 -19.82 -11.90
C SER A 324 -5.45 -21.02 -12.59
N LEU A 325 -4.13 -21.13 -12.48
CA LEU A 325 -3.33 -22.17 -13.12
C LEU A 325 -3.42 -23.51 -12.38
N ASN A 326 -4.65 -24.01 -12.25
CA ASN A 326 -4.98 -25.22 -11.52
C ASN A 326 -4.29 -26.46 -12.09
N GLU A 327 -4.00 -27.45 -11.21
CA GLU A 327 -3.35 -28.70 -11.56
C GLU A 327 -4.19 -29.50 -12.57
N ASN A 328 -3.51 -30.02 -13.62
CA ASN A 328 -4.07 -30.87 -14.69
C ASN A 328 -5.17 -30.23 -15.54
N GLU A 329 -5.32 -28.91 -15.49
CA GLU A 329 -6.26 -28.15 -16.33
C GLU A 329 -5.53 -27.36 -17.40
N ASP A 330 -6.15 -27.28 -18.60
CA ASP A 330 -5.63 -26.43 -19.67
C ASP A 330 -5.94 -24.97 -19.35
N ARG A 331 -4.93 -24.10 -19.49
CA ARG A 331 -5.05 -22.67 -19.21
C ARG A 331 -4.36 -21.83 -20.27
N PHE A 332 -4.97 -20.69 -20.60
CA PHE A 332 -4.27 -19.67 -21.34
C PHE A 332 -3.30 -18.94 -20.43
N ALA A 333 -2.08 -18.79 -20.91
CA ALA A 333 -1.02 -18.10 -20.20
C ALA A 333 -0.31 -17.09 -21.11
N PHE A 334 0.38 -16.15 -20.49
CA PHE A 334 1.41 -15.31 -21.10
C PHE A 334 2.76 -15.76 -20.57
N SER A 335 3.60 -16.24 -21.46
CA SER A 335 4.87 -16.86 -21.09
C SER A 335 6.05 -15.94 -21.37
N CYS A 336 6.98 -15.88 -20.41
CA CYS A 336 8.29 -15.28 -20.57
C CYS A 336 9.34 -16.41 -20.44
N GLU A 337 9.96 -16.78 -21.56
CA GLU A 337 11.05 -17.76 -21.59
C GLU A 337 12.39 -17.04 -21.66
N MET A 338 13.33 -17.45 -20.83
CA MET A 338 14.63 -16.81 -20.67
C MET A 338 15.75 -17.84 -20.76
N VAL A 339 16.70 -17.63 -21.67
CA VAL A 339 17.94 -18.41 -21.73
C VAL A 339 18.98 -17.73 -20.85
N ILE A 340 19.38 -18.41 -19.78
CA ILE A 340 20.23 -17.87 -18.73
C ILE A 340 21.56 -18.62 -18.69
N ASP A 341 22.67 -17.89 -18.68
CA ASP A 341 23.99 -18.49 -18.56
C ASP A 341 24.34 -18.82 -17.09
N ASN A 342 25.46 -19.52 -16.87
CA ASN A 342 25.96 -19.91 -15.55
C ASN A 342 26.41 -18.72 -14.65
N LYS A 343 26.34 -17.49 -15.17
CA LYS A 343 26.57 -16.24 -14.40
C LYS A 343 25.28 -15.51 -14.11
N GLY A 344 24.13 -16.07 -14.50
CA GLY A 344 22.82 -15.45 -14.34
C GLY A 344 22.49 -14.39 -15.38
N ASN A 345 23.24 -14.28 -16.50
CA ASN A 345 22.88 -13.34 -17.55
C ASN A 345 21.83 -13.94 -18.47
N ILE A 346 20.75 -13.19 -18.68
CA ILE A 346 19.73 -13.50 -19.67
C ILE A 346 20.32 -13.17 -21.05
N THR A 347 20.61 -14.21 -21.84
CA THR A 347 21.24 -14.08 -23.15
C THR A 347 20.24 -14.00 -24.29
N HIS A 348 19.06 -14.56 -24.08
CA HIS A 348 17.92 -14.52 -25.00
C HIS A 348 16.63 -14.62 -24.21
N TYR A 349 15.56 -14.01 -24.71
CA TYR A 349 14.22 -14.16 -24.14
C TYR A 349 13.16 -14.13 -25.22
N ASP A 350 12.01 -14.75 -24.93
CA ASP A 350 10.82 -14.72 -25.78
C ASP A 350 9.58 -14.52 -24.92
N ILE A 351 8.67 -13.63 -25.34
CA ILE A 351 7.43 -13.28 -24.63
C ILE A 351 6.27 -13.53 -25.56
N PHE A 352 5.42 -14.49 -25.22
CA PHE A 352 4.38 -14.98 -26.13
C PHE A 352 3.14 -15.51 -25.39
N LYS A 353 2.00 -15.55 -26.10
CA LYS A 353 0.78 -16.21 -25.64
C LYS A 353 0.96 -17.72 -25.72
N SER A 354 0.58 -18.45 -24.67
CA SER A 354 0.73 -19.91 -24.59
C SER A 354 -0.54 -20.60 -24.09
N ILE A 355 -0.63 -21.90 -24.32
CA ILE A 355 -1.53 -22.82 -23.64
C ILE A 355 -0.66 -23.73 -22.80
N ILE A 356 -0.91 -23.79 -21.52
CA ILE A 356 -0.18 -24.61 -20.55
C ILE A 356 -1.10 -25.62 -19.87
N ARG A 357 -0.50 -26.65 -19.26
CA ARG A 357 -1.14 -27.54 -18.31
C ARG A 357 -0.19 -27.76 -17.14
N SER A 358 -0.55 -27.27 -15.96
CA SER A 358 0.22 -27.51 -14.75
C SER A 358 0.18 -28.98 -14.37
N ARG A 359 1.35 -29.62 -14.18
CA ARG A 359 1.47 -31.02 -13.80
C ARG A 359 1.20 -31.24 -12.32
N LYS A 360 1.50 -30.25 -11.48
CA LYS A 360 1.38 -30.33 -10.03
C LYS A 360 1.16 -28.96 -9.44
N LYS A 361 0.21 -28.82 -8.52
CA LYS A 361 0.15 -27.73 -7.56
C LYS A 361 1.03 -28.10 -6.37
N MET A 362 2.21 -27.48 -6.26
CA MET A 362 3.14 -27.71 -5.16
C MET A 362 2.92 -26.68 -4.04
N THR A 363 3.31 -27.04 -2.84
CA THR A 363 3.29 -26.14 -1.68
C THR A 363 4.72 -25.79 -1.26
N TYR A 364 4.91 -24.55 -0.78
CA TYR A 364 6.20 -24.13 -0.24
C TYR A 364 6.70 -25.09 0.85
N GLU A 365 5.83 -25.56 1.71
CA GLU A 365 6.17 -26.48 2.81
C GLU A 365 6.84 -27.78 2.28
N GLU A 366 6.22 -28.42 1.29
CA GLU A 366 6.72 -29.69 0.75
C GLU A 366 7.98 -29.46 -0.10
N VAL A 367 8.04 -28.37 -0.86
CA VAL A 367 9.25 -27.98 -1.62
C VAL A 367 10.42 -27.72 -0.66
N ASN A 368 10.20 -27.05 0.45
CA ASN A 368 11.23 -26.80 1.46
C ASN A 368 11.68 -28.10 2.15
N LYS A 369 10.78 -29.04 2.44
CA LYS A 369 11.15 -30.39 2.93
C LYS A 369 12.08 -31.12 1.93
N LEU A 370 11.79 -31.02 0.64
CA LEU A 370 12.64 -31.62 -0.40
C LEU A 370 14.01 -30.94 -0.47
N LEU A 371 14.05 -29.62 -0.56
CA LEU A 371 15.29 -28.88 -0.83
C LEU A 371 16.19 -28.78 0.40
N GLU A 372 15.65 -28.53 1.58
CA GLU A 372 16.41 -28.26 2.80
C GLU A 372 16.63 -29.52 3.64
N GLU A 373 15.61 -30.39 3.76
CA GLU A 373 15.64 -31.55 4.62
C GLU A 373 16.00 -32.86 3.89
N ASN A 374 16.08 -32.82 2.54
CA ASN A 374 16.28 -33.99 1.68
C ASN A 374 15.24 -35.11 1.92
N ASN A 375 14.02 -34.71 2.23
CA ASN A 375 12.92 -35.61 2.57
C ASN A 375 11.68 -35.36 1.67
N PRO A 376 11.76 -35.72 0.36
CA PRO A 376 10.64 -35.53 -0.55
C PRO A 376 9.51 -36.52 -0.25
N SER A 377 8.27 -36.04 -0.30
CA SER A 377 7.10 -36.93 -0.36
C SER A 377 7.09 -37.68 -1.69
N GLU A 378 6.38 -38.83 -1.75
CA GLU A 378 6.33 -39.68 -2.96
C GLU A 378 5.86 -38.90 -4.20
N ASP A 379 4.91 -37.99 -4.03
CA ASP A 379 4.36 -37.15 -5.10
C ASP A 379 5.36 -36.13 -5.67
N TYR A 380 6.38 -35.76 -4.90
CA TYR A 380 7.39 -34.78 -5.31
C TYR A 380 8.67 -35.41 -5.87
N LYS A 381 8.91 -36.69 -5.61
CA LYS A 381 10.07 -37.43 -6.15
C LYS A 381 10.26 -37.32 -7.67
N PRO A 382 9.19 -37.37 -8.50
CA PRO A 382 9.34 -37.19 -9.94
C PRO A 382 9.96 -35.86 -10.34
N PHE A 383 9.74 -34.81 -9.56
CA PHE A 383 10.17 -33.45 -9.83
C PHE A 383 11.48 -33.07 -9.12
N GLU A 384 12.04 -33.94 -8.28
CA GLU A 384 13.21 -33.63 -7.44
C GLU A 384 14.39 -33.10 -8.27
N LYS A 385 14.68 -33.71 -9.41
CA LYS A 385 15.78 -33.26 -10.28
C LYS A 385 15.57 -31.83 -10.77
N THR A 386 14.36 -31.49 -11.21
CA THR A 386 14.01 -30.17 -11.71
C THR A 386 14.03 -29.14 -10.59
N LEU A 387 13.47 -29.46 -9.41
CA LEU A 387 13.48 -28.57 -8.26
C LEU A 387 14.91 -28.25 -7.78
N ARG A 388 15.82 -29.24 -7.75
CA ARG A 388 17.23 -28.97 -7.40
C ARG A 388 17.94 -28.11 -8.44
N LEU A 389 17.63 -28.29 -9.71
CA LEU A 389 18.15 -27.44 -10.78
C LEU A 389 17.61 -26.02 -10.67
N MET A 390 16.35 -25.87 -10.27
CA MET A 390 15.74 -24.57 -9.99
C MET A 390 16.39 -23.87 -8.79
N GLU A 391 16.69 -24.61 -7.72
CA GLU A 391 17.41 -24.09 -6.57
C GLU A 391 18.81 -23.58 -6.98
N GLU A 392 19.53 -24.34 -7.82
CA GLU A 392 20.83 -23.92 -8.33
C GLU A 392 20.74 -22.61 -9.13
N LEU A 393 19.78 -22.52 -10.06
CA LEU A 393 19.55 -21.31 -10.86
C LEU A 393 19.13 -20.14 -9.97
N SER A 394 18.24 -20.35 -8.99
CA SER A 394 17.82 -19.34 -8.03
C SER A 394 19.01 -18.72 -7.29
N LYS A 395 19.93 -19.55 -6.79
CA LYS A 395 21.16 -19.08 -6.13
C LYS A 395 22.05 -18.26 -7.07
N ILE A 396 22.14 -18.64 -8.35
CA ILE A 396 22.90 -17.88 -9.36
C ILE A 396 22.27 -16.50 -9.58
N LEU A 397 20.95 -16.44 -9.74
CA LEU A 397 20.21 -15.20 -9.92
C LEU A 397 20.32 -14.31 -8.68
N ARG A 398 20.14 -14.86 -7.48
CA ARG A 398 20.28 -14.15 -6.20
C ARG A 398 21.68 -13.54 -6.06
N LYS A 399 22.72 -14.31 -6.32
CA LYS A 399 24.11 -13.84 -6.31
C LYS A 399 24.32 -12.67 -7.26
N LYS A 400 23.75 -12.72 -8.45
CA LYS A 400 23.80 -11.61 -9.42
C LYS A 400 23.07 -10.37 -8.92
N MET A 401 21.88 -10.53 -8.36
CA MET A 401 21.12 -9.41 -7.77
C MET A 401 21.89 -8.74 -6.62
N ILE A 402 22.44 -9.52 -5.69
CA ILE A 402 23.30 -9.03 -4.61
C ILE A 402 24.52 -8.28 -5.17
N SER A 403 25.15 -8.80 -6.24
CA SER A 403 26.31 -8.15 -6.83
C SER A 403 26.05 -6.76 -7.41
N ARG A 404 24.82 -6.45 -7.80
CA ARG A 404 24.40 -5.15 -8.34
C ARG A 404 23.84 -4.20 -7.28
N GLY A 405 23.66 -4.68 -6.02
CA GLY A 405 23.21 -3.87 -4.91
C GLY A 405 21.78 -4.16 -4.44
N TYR A 406 21.22 -5.33 -4.77
CA TYR A 406 19.97 -5.79 -4.15
C TYR A 406 20.11 -5.77 -2.64
N ILE A 407 19.17 -5.11 -1.97
CA ILE A 407 19.18 -4.94 -0.51
C ILE A 407 18.22 -5.97 0.07
N GLU A 408 18.79 -6.95 0.78
CA GLU A 408 18.01 -7.93 1.53
C GLU A 408 17.55 -7.29 2.83
N PHE A 409 16.27 -7.02 2.92
CA PHE A 409 15.66 -6.62 4.17
C PHE A 409 14.92 -7.83 4.74
N GLU A 410 15.29 -8.23 5.93
CA GLU A 410 14.50 -9.17 6.71
C GLU A 410 13.22 -8.47 7.17
N SER A 411 12.17 -8.50 6.37
CA SER A 411 10.85 -8.07 6.80
C SER A 411 10.17 -9.24 7.51
N THR A 412 9.84 -9.04 8.77
CA THR A 412 9.09 -10.03 9.54
C THR A 412 7.61 -9.70 9.47
N GLU A 413 6.89 -10.33 8.52
CA GLU A 413 5.44 -10.24 8.46
C GLU A 413 4.83 -11.13 9.56
N ALA A 414 3.73 -10.65 10.17
CA ALA A 414 2.96 -11.44 11.11
C ALA A 414 1.98 -12.35 10.35
N LYS A 415 1.89 -13.61 10.76
CA LYS A 415 0.77 -14.49 10.40
C LYS A 415 -0.16 -14.58 11.59
N ILE A 416 -1.30 -13.92 11.50
CA ILE A 416 -2.34 -13.94 12.54
C ILE A 416 -3.31 -15.08 12.23
N LYS A 417 -3.44 -16.03 13.17
CA LYS A 417 -4.42 -17.11 13.08
C LYS A 417 -5.67 -16.75 13.87
N VAL A 418 -6.83 -16.90 13.26
CA VAL A 418 -8.12 -16.62 13.88
C VAL A 418 -8.97 -17.87 13.96
N ASP A 419 -9.90 -17.92 14.93
CA ASP A 419 -10.91 -18.96 15.04
C ASP A 419 -12.15 -18.66 14.17
N GLU A 420 -13.19 -19.50 14.27
CA GLU A 420 -14.44 -19.34 13.52
C GLU A 420 -15.22 -18.05 13.89
N ALA A 421 -14.93 -17.47 15.04
CA ALA A 421 -15.48 -16.20 15.50
C ALA A 421 -14.61 -15.00 15.09
N CYS A 422 -13.59 -15.20 14.23
CA CYS A 422 -12.59 -14.20 13.84
C CYS A 422 -11.77 -13.64 15.02
N HIS A 423 -11.72 -14.37 16.17
CA HIS A 423 -10.89 -14.02 17.31
C HIS A 423 -9.46 -14.52 17.10
N PRO A 424 -8.42 -13.71 17.32
CA PRO A 424 -7.03 -14.11 17.11
C PRO A 424 -6.59 -15.09 18.21
N ILE A 425 -6.13 -16.27 17.78
CA ILE A 425 -5.68 -17.36 18.69
C ILE A 425 -4.17 -17.52 18.73
N ASP A 426 -3.47 -17.07 17.69
CA ASP A 426 -2.00 -17.18 17.60
C ASP A 426 -1.44 -16.15 16.62
N ILE A 427 -0.23 -15.68 16.90
CA ILE A 427 0.50 -14.72 16.04
C ILE A 427 1.94 -15.18 15.93
N GLU A 428 2.32 -15.56 14.71
CA GLU A 428 3.65 -16.08 14.38
C GLU A 428 4.36 -15.13 13.39
N ALA A 429 5.67 -15.03 13.51
CA ALA A 429 6.50 -14.36 12.52
C ALA A 429 6.68 -15.28 11.30
N ARG A 430 6.39 -14.78 10.09
CA ARG A 430 6.59 -15.50 8.84
C ARG A 430 8.07 -15.47 8.47
N VAL A 431 8.66 -16.63 8.24
CA VAL A 431 10.05 -16.78 7.80
C VAL A 431 10.05 -17.19 6.32
N GLN A 432 10.78 -16.45 5.49
CA GLN A 432 11.02 -16.82 4.10
C GLN A 432 12.04 -17.97 4.04
N ARG A 433 11.75 -19.01 3.27
CA ARG A 433 12.59 -20.19 3.10
C ARG A 433 13.00 -20.37 1.63
N THR A 434 13.76 -21.42 1.33
CA THR A 434 14.34 -21.67 0.00
C THR A 434 13.30 -21.71 -1.13
N GLY A 435 12.11 -22.29 -0.90
CA GLY A 435 11.04 -22.36 -1.90
C GLY A 435 10.47 -21.00 -2.26
N GLU A 436 10.24 -20.16 -1.25
CA GLU A 436 9.76 -18.78 -1.43
C GLU A 436 10.82 -17.93 -2.17
N GLU A 437 12.10 -18.03 -1.77
CA GLU A 437 13.19 -17.33 -2.46
C GLU A 437 13.33 -17.75 -3.93
N LEU A 438 13.12 -19.04 -4.23
CA LEU A 438 13.19 -19.56 -5.58
C LEU A 438 12.17 -18.90 -6.48
N ILE A 439 10.91 -18.85 -6.05
CA ILE A 439 9.81 -18.19 -6.78
C ILE A 439 10.07 -16.70 -6.91
N GLU A 440 10.43 -16.01 -5.82
CA GLU A 440 10.78 -14.59 -5.85
C GLU A 440 11.84 -14.27 -6.90
N ASN A 441 12.95 -15.01 -6.92
CA ASN A 441 14.05 -14.78 -7.85
C ASN A 441 13.64 -14.99 -9.31
N PHE A 442 12.77 -15.96 -9.60
CA PHE A 442 12.26 -16.20 -10.94
C PHE A 442 11.26 -15.14 -11.38
N MET A 443 10.39 -14.69 -10.47
CA MET A 443 9.44 -13.63 -10.75
C MET A 443 10.16 -12.29 -10.97
N ILE A 444 11.19 -11.97 -10.18
CA ILE A 444 12.02 -10.77 -10.39
C ILE A 444 12.69 -10.83 -11.77
N ALA A 445 13.26 -11.99 -12.17
CA ALA A 445 13.89 -12.13 -13.47
C ALA A 445 12.91 -11.92 -14.64
N ALA A 446 11.69 -12.46 -14.54
CA ALA A 446 10.64 -12.28 -15.54
C ALA A 446 10.16 -10.80 -15.58
N ASN A 447 9.89 -10.22 -14.43
CA ASN A 447 9.46 -8.81 -14.31
C ASN A 447 10.49 -7.84 -14.93
N GLU A 448 11.78 -8.02 -14.66
CA GLU A 448 12.86 -7.24 -15.27
C GLU A 448 12.97 -7.45 -16.78
N THR A 449 12.82 -8.69 -17.24
CA THR A 449 12.91 -9.02 -18.67
C THR A 449 11.77 -8.36 -19.44
N VAL A 450 10.55 -8.49 -18.94
CA VAL A 450 9.37 -7.90 -19.57
C VAL A 450 9.44 -6.38 -19.55
N ALA A 451 9.76 -5.75 -18.42
CA ALA A 451 9.92 -4.31 -18.33
C ALA A 451 10.98 -3.77 -19.31
N SER A 452 12.13 -4.45 -19.37
CA SER A 452 13.23 -4.11 -20.27
C SER A 452 12.83 -4.24 -21.74
N SER A 453 12.01 -5.25 -22.10
CA SER A 453 11.56 -5.47 -23.46
C SER A 453 10.74 -4.32 -24.03
N ILE A 454 9.98 -3.61 -23.18
CA ILE A 454 9.19 -2.42 -23.53
C ILE A 454 10.08 -1.19 -23.52
N TYR A 455 10.85 -1.00 -22.45
CA TYR A 455 11.68 0.18 -22.24
C TYR A 455 12.71 0.41 -23.37
N TYR A 456 13.49 -0.62 -23.72
CA TYR A 456 14.50 -0.48 -24.77
C TYR A 456 13.93 -0.38 -26.19
N LYS A 457 12.65 -0.68 -26.38
CA LYS A 457 11.94 -0.39 -27.64
C LYS A 457 11.37 1.03 -27.67
N ASN A 458 11.56 1.83 -26.62
CA ASN A 458 10.98 3.18 -26.44
C ASN A 458 9.45 3.20 -26.58
N LEU A 459 8.79 2.17 -26.08
CA LEU A 459 7.32 2.06 -26.04
C LEU A 459 6.80 2.57 -24.69
N PRO A 460 5.59 3.14 -24.64
CA PRO A 460 4.94 3.47 -23.37
C PRO A 460 4.83 2.24 -22.48
N GLY A 461 5.04 2.39 -21.19
CA GLY A 461 4.99 1.27 -20.25
C GLY A 461 4.57 1.71 -18.87
N ILE A 462 4.11 0.76 -18.08
CA ILE A 462 3.89 0.94 -16.65
C ILE A 462 5.05 0.26 -15.92
N TYR A 463 5.71 1.01 -15.03
CA TYR A 463 6.88 0.56 -14.29
C TYR A 463 6.62 0.56 -12.80
N ARG A 464 7.23 -0.36 -12.08
CA ARG A 464 7.33 -0.32 -10.62
C ARG A 464 8.64 0.38 -10.28
N VAL A 465 8.55 1.61 -9.84
CA VAL A 465 9.71 2.46 -9.58
C VAL A 465 9.95 2.65 -8.09
N HIS A 466 11.20 2.74 -7.71
CA HIS A 466 11.62 3.01 -6.34
C HIS A 466 12.78 3.99 -6.36
N ASP A 467 12.52 5.20 -5.91
CA ASP A 467 13.51 6.29 -5.90
C ASP A 467 14.57 6.06 -4.82
N LYS A 468 15.61 6.87 -4.86
CA LYS A 468 16.66 6.90 -3.84
C LYS A 468 16.08 7.23 -2.46
N PRO A 469 16.75 6.80 -1.39
CA PRO A 469 16.38 7.17 -0.04
C PRO A 469 16.27 8.69 0.14
N ASP A 470 15.35 9.12 1.02
CA ASP A 470 15.24 10.52 1.41
C ASP A 470 16.55 11.00 2.07
N GLU A 471 17.16 12.05 1.53
CA GLU A 471 18.48 12.54 1.97
C GLU A 471 18.49 12.94 3.45
N LYS A 472 17.39 13.49 3.97
CA LYS A 472 17.28 13.90 5.37
C LYS A 472 17.21 12.69 6.29
N ARG A 473 16.32 11.75 6.00
CA ARG A 473 16.17 10.50 6.79
C ARG A 473 17.43 9.66 6.74
N LEU A 474 18.05 9.59 5.58
CA LEU A 474 19.34 8.91 5.43
C LEU A 474 20.44 9.60 6.24
N GLY A 475 20.47 10.94 6.25
CA GLY A 475 21.38 11.72 7.10
C GLY A 475 21.16 11.47 8.60
N GLU A 476 19.89 11.33 9.03
CA GLU A 476 19.54 10.95 10.40
C GLU A 476 20.04 9.54 10.74
N PHE A 477 19.89 8.57 9.84
CA PHE A 477 20.42 7.22 9.99
C PHE A 477 21.95 7.21 10.10
N MET A 478 22.66 7.90 9.21
CA MET A 478 24.13 7.99 9.26
C MET A 478 24.65 8.70 10.53
N LYS A 479 23.93 9.73 10.98
CA LYS A 479 24.23 10.40 12.24
C LYS A 479 24.06 9.45 13.42
N PHE A 480 22.98 8.68 13.44
CA PHE A 480 22.72 7.66 14.45
C PHE A 480 23.87 6.65 14.54
N LEU A 481 24.29 6.08 13.40
CA LEU A 481 25.41 5.14 13.33
C LEU A 481 26.69 5.74 13.95
N SER A 482 27.03 6.98 13.57
CA SER A 482 28.22 7.67 14.07
C SER A 482 28.17 7.90 15.59
N LEU A 483 27.03 8.32 16.14
CA LEU A 483 26.86 8.61 17.56
C LEU A 483 26.88 7.34 18.42
N HIS A 484 26.50 6.20 17.87
CA HIS A 484 26.56 4.89 18.56
C HIS A 484 27.90 4.16 18.36
N GLY A 485 28.88 4.83 17.74
CA GLY A 485 30.22 4.28 17.56
C GLY A 485 30.37 3.27 16.43
N TYR A 486 29.36 3.14 15.58
CA TYR A 486 29.45 2.33 14.38
C TYR A 486 30.29 3.07 13.34
N VAL A 487 31.53 2.63 13.17
CA VAL A 487 32.43 3.19 12.16
C VAL A 487 32.13 2.52 10.82
N VAL A 488 31.38 3.20 9.98
CA VAL A 488 31.04 2.72 8.65
C VAL A 488 32.03 3.32 7.64
N ASN A 489 32.82 2.47 7.00
CA ASN A 489 33.70 2.87 5.91
C ASN A 489 32.87 2.99 4.62
N GLY A 490 32.68 4.19 4.14
CA GLY A 490 31.89 4.43 2.91
C GLY A 490 31.88 5.89 2.48
N LYS A 491 31.21 6.15 1.37
CA LYS A 491 30.99 7.51 0.93
C LYS A 491 30.04 8.24 1.88
N SER A 492 30.30 9.49 2.14
CA SER A 492 29.39 10.38 2.92
C SER A 492 28.03 10.60 2.23
N LYS A 493 27.91 10.23 0.96
CA LYS A 493 26.71 10.33 0.16
C LYS A 493 26.40 8.97 -0.50
N ILE A 494 25.20 8.45 -0.24
CA ILE A 494 24.70 7.22 -0.87
C ILE A 494 24.11 7.61 -2.24
N GLU A 495 24.77 7.18 -3.29
CA GLU A 495 24.37 7.48 -4.68
C GLU A 495 23.79 6.26 -5.39
N SER A 496 24.10 5.06 -4.90
CA SER A 496 23.68 3.80 -5.50
C SER A 496 23.18 2.80 -4.44
N PRO A 497 22.35 1.82 -4.83
CA PRO A 497 21.93 0.73 -3.95
C PRO A 497 23.11 -0.01 -3.31
N LYS A 498 24.21 -0.15 -4.05
CA LYS A 498 25.42 -0.82 -3.58
C LYS A 498 26.12 -0.06 -2.44
N ASP A 499 26.03 1.26 -2.40
CA ASP A 499 26.59 2.06 -1.32
C ASP A 499 25.86 1.73 -0.01
N LEU A 500 24.51 1.69 -0.03
CA LEU A 500 23.70 1.33 1.13
C LEU A 500 23.91 -0.15 1.52
N GLN A 501 23.91 -1.06 0.55
CA GLN A 501 24.19 -2.48 0.80
C GLN A 501 25.53 -2.68 1.52
N ASN A 502 26.58 -1.97 1.09
CA ASN A 502 27.90 -2.06 1.72
C ASN A 502 27.90 -1.54 3.18
N ILE A 503 27.05 -0.55 3.48
CA ILE A 503 26.88 -0.05 4.85
C ILE A 503 26.18 -1.13 5.69
N LEU A 504 25.08 -1.69 5.22
CA LEU A 504 24.31 -2.71 5.94
C LEU A 504 25.16 -3.96 6.20
N LYS A 505 25.95 -4.41 5.22
CA LYS A 505 26.88 -5.54 5.41
C LYS A 505 27.90 -5.34 6.53
N GLN A 506 28.35 -4.10 6.77
CA GLN A 506 29.26 -3.81 7.89
C GLN A 506 28.55 -3.88 9.25
N LEU A 507 27.23 -3.90 9.25
CA LEU A 507 26.38 -3.96 10.44
C LEU A 507 25.81 -5.36 10.71
N GLU A 508 26.06 -6.36 9.85
CA GLU A 508 25.49 -7.72 9.98
C GLU A 508 25.91 -8.44 11.30
N GLU A 509 27.10 -8.14 11.84
CA GLU A 509 27.62 -8.78 13.06
C GLU A 509 27.26 -8.02 14.36
N VAL A 510 26.51 -6.92 14.25
CA VAL A 510 26.13 -6.09 15.40
C VAL A 510 24.90 -6.66 16.08
N PRO A 511 24.82 -6.71 17.42
CA PRO A 511 23.65 -7.24 18.13
C PRO A 511 22.33 -6.55 17.76
N GLU A 512 22.38 -5.27 17.38
CA GLU A 512 21.24 -4.44 17.03
C GLU A 512 20.93 -4.45 15.52
N VAL A 513 21.48 -5.39 14.74
CA VAL A 513 21.39 -5.43 13.26
C VAL A 513 19.96 -5.28 12.75
N ARG A 514 18.99 -5.98 13.32
CA ARG A 514 17.59 -5.91 12.92
C ARG A 514 17.04 -4.48 13.01
N VAL A 515 17.32 -3.82 14.09
CA VAL A 515 16.87 -2.45 14.36
C VAL A 515 17.52 -1.45 13.41
N LEU A 516 18.79 -1.65 13.07
CA LEU A 516 19.51 -0.83 12.11
C LEU A 516 18.98 -1.04 10.68
N HIS A 517 18.59 -2.26 10.34
CA HIS A 517 17.90 -2.56 9.08
C HIS A 517 16.55 -1.84 9.01
N ASP A 518 15.74 -1.86 10.08
CA ASP A 518 14.46 -1.16 10.15
C ASP A 518 14.62 0.36 9.96
N MET A 519 15.65 0.96 10.56
CA MET A 519 15.96 2.37 10.32
C MET A 519 16.33 2.64 8.86
N ALA A 520 17.14 1.77 8.27
CA ALA A 520 17.50 1.89 6.86
C ALA A 520 16.27 1.74 5.95
N ILE A 521 15.34 0.82 6.23
CA ILE A 521 14.06 0.66 5.52
C ILE A 521 13.22 1.94 5.64
N ARG A 522 13.07 2.49 6.84
CA ARG A 522 12.30 3.73 7.08
C ARG A 522 12.89 4.96 6.38
N SER A 523 14.17 4.93 6.01
CA SER A 523 14.80 5.98 5.21
C SER A 523 14.50 5.89 3.72
N GLN A 524 14.00 4.74 3.25
CA GLN A 524 13.69 4.52 1.83
C GLN A 524 12.47 5.32 1.38
N ALA A 525 12.44 5.67 0.10
CA ALA A 525 11.24 6.09 -0.57
C ALA A 525 10.24 4.91 -0.64
N LYS A 526 8.97 5.18 -0.89
CA LYS A 526 8.01 4.12 -1.22
C LYS A 526 8.10 3.78 -2.70
N ALA A 527 8.02 2.50 -3.03
CA ALA A 527 7.86 2.09 -4.42
C ALA A 527 6.44 2.46 -4.90
N VAL A 528 6.32 2.93 -6.14
CA VAL A 528 5.05 3.34 -6.76
C VAL A 528 5.01 2.86 -8.22
N TYR A 529 3.83 2.87 -8.83
CA TYR A 529 3.68 2.70 -10.27
C TYR A 529 3.87 4.05 -10.99
N SER A 530 4.48 4.02 -12.17
CA SER A 530 4.75 5.20 -12.98
C SER A 530 4.89 4.82 -14.46
N ASP A 531 4.48 5.70 -15.35
CA ASP A 531 4.75 5.63 -16.78
C ASP A 531 6.21 5.99 -17.12
N VAL A 532 6.92 6.63 -16.18
CA VAL A 532 8.32 7.03 -16.32
C VAL A 532 9.22 6.09 -15.52
N ASN A 533 10.13 5.41 -16.21
CA ASN A 533 11.11 4.53 -15.56
C ASN A 533 12.25 5.34 -14.94
N ILE A 534 12.39 5.30 -13.62
CA ILE A 534 13.53 5.84 -12.87
C ILE A 534 14.38 4.72 -12.22
N GLY A 535 14.08 3.45 -12.53
CA GLY A 535 14.66 2.28 -11.89
C GLY A 535 14.03 1.93 -10.54
N HIS A 536 14.54 0.87 -9.93
CA HIS A 536 14.07 0.39 -8.63
C HIS A 536 15.26 0.26 -7.66
N PHE A 537 15.44 1.26 -6.79
CA PHE A 537 16.59 1.35 -5.90
C PHE A 537 16.76 0.11 -5.01
N GLY A 538 15.72 -0.34 -4.32
CA GLY A 538 15.80 -1.50 -3.40
C GLY A 538 16.23 -2.80 -4.10
N LEU A 539 15.81 -3.02 -5.35
CA LEU A 539 16.21 -4.18 -6.15
C LEU A 539 17.56 -3.99 -6.87
N GLY A 540 18.12 -2.80 -6.85
CA GLY A 540 19.27 -2.46 -7.68
C GLY A 540 18.99 -2.64 -9.18
N SER A 541 17.72 -2.52 -9.60
CA SER A 541 17.28 -2.76 -10.96
C SER A 541 17.17 -1.46 -11.75
N LYS A 542 17.62 -1.48 -13.01
CA LYS A 542 17.50 -0.34 -13.92
C LYS A 542 16.12 -0.20 -14.54
N CYS A 543 15.40 -1.31 -14.64
CA CYS A 543 14.08 -1.35 -15.24
C CYS A 543 13.28 -2.49 -14.60
N TYR A 544 12.17 -2.17 -13.97
CA TYR A 544 11.34 -3.14 -13.28
C TYR A 544 9.87 -2.81 -13.45
N SER A 545 9.06 -3.83 -13.59
CA SER A 545 7.61 -3.72 -13.59
C SER A 545 6.99 -4.97 -12.97
N HIS A 546 5.72 -4.94 -12.68
CA HIS A 546 4.99 -6.11 -12.25
C HIS A 546 4.28 -6.76 -13.45
N PHE A 547 4.59 -8.02 -13.71
CA PHE A 547 4.05 -8.85 -14.79
C PHE A 547 3.38 -10.12 -14.29
N THR A 548 3.77 -10.57 -13.10
CA THR A 548 3.59 -11.95 -12.65
C THR A 548 2.32 -12.22 -11.83
N SER A 549 1.44 -11.22 -11.61
CA SER A 549 0.24 -11.43 -10.79
C SER A 549 -0.99 -10.65 -11.28
N PRO A 550 -1.48 -10.87 -12.51
CA PRO A 550 -2.62 -10.13 -13.08
C PRO A 550 -3.98 -10.51 -12.48
N ILE A 551 -4.11 -11.63 -11.78
CA ILE A 551 -5.34 -12.00 -11.08
C ILE A 551 -5.61 -11.04 -9.92
N ARG A 552 -4.55 -10.58 -9.25
CA ARG A 552 -4.63 -9.79 -8.02
C ARG A 552 -4.06 -8.38 -8.10
N ARG A 553 -3.44 -7.97 -9.22
CA ARG A 553 -2.89 -6.62 -9.43
C ARG A 553 -3.27 -6.08 -10.80
N TYR A 554 -3.94 -4.95 -10.83
CA TYR A 554 -4.35 -4.32 -12.08
C TYR A 554 -3.18 -3.82 -12.95
N PRO A 555 -2.06 -3.27 -12.42
CA PRO A 555 -0.91 -2.90 -13.24
C PRO A 555 -0.29 -4.06 -14.02
N ASP A 556 -0.33 -5.29 -13.50
CA ASP A 556 0.08 -6.48 -14.24
C ASP A 556 -0.86 -6.75 -15.43
N LEU A 557 -2.16 -6.56 -15.22
CA LEU A 557 -3.16 -6.69 -16.28
C LEU A 557 -2.95 -5.62 -17.37
N ILE A 558 -2.66 -4.37 -17.00
CA ILE A 558 -2.26 -3.32 -17.94
C ILE A 558 -1.04 -3.77 -18.74
N LEU A 559 0.00 -4.25 -18.07
CA LEU A 559 1.24 -4.67 -18.73
C LEU A 559 1.00 -5.82 -19.73
N HIS A 560 0.14 -6.79 -19.40
CA HIS A 560 -0.27 -7.85 -20.32
C HIS A 560 -0.98 -7.31 -21.58
N ARG A 561 -1.83 -6.30 -21.42
CA ARG A 561 -2.51 -5.61 -22.55
C ARG A 561 -1.51 -4.88 -23.43
N LEU A 562 -0.59 -4.12 -22.84
CA LEU A 562 0.49 -3.44 -23.55
C LEU A 562 1.35 -4.42 -24.36
N LEU A 563 1.71 -5.58 -23.80
CA LEU A 563 2.45 -6.61 -24.51
C LEU A 563 1.67 -7.17 -25.71
N LYS A 564 0.33 -7.34 -25.58
CA LYS A 564 -0.52 -7.77 -26.67
C LYS A 564 -0.61 -6.71 -27.76
N ASP A 565 -0.79 -5.45 -27.39
CA ASP A 565 -0.84 -4.33 -28.31
C ASP A 565 0.47 -4.22 -29.11
N TYR A 566 1.61 -4.29 -28.45
CA TYR A 566 2.91 -4.11 -29.09
C TYR A 566 3.39 -5.30 -29.93
N ASN A 567 3.01 -6.51 -29.54
CA ASN A 567 3.45 -7.72 -30.24
C ASN A 567 2.49 -8.17 -31.34
N TYR A 568 1.19 -7.83 -31.25
CA TYR A 568 0.17 -8.36 -32.14
C TYR A 568 -0.71 -7.30 -32.84
N ASN A 569 -0.82 -6.08 -32.26
CA ASN A 569 -1.76 -5.03 -32.72
C ASN A 569 -1.06 -3.66 -32.91
N TYR A 570 0.23 -3.63 -33.14
CA TYR A 570 1.02 -2.41 -33.17
C TYR A 570 0.47 -1.34 -34.11
N SER A 571 0.21 -0.13 -33.60
CA SER A 571 -0.12 1.06 -34.38
C SER A 571 0.25 2.35 -33.63
N ASP A 572 0.57 3.42 -34.38
CA ASP A 572 0.87 4.72 -33.78
C ASP A 572 -0.30 5.30 -32.99
N LYS A 573 -1.54 4.96 -33.38
CA LYS A 573 -2.75 5.36 -32.66
C LYS A 573 -2.74 4.78 -31.24
N ILE A 574 -2.57 3.46 -31.11
CA ILE A 574 -2.49 2.77 -29.81
C ILE A 574 -1.37 3.37 -28.95
N ILE A 575 -0.21 3.62 -29.53
CA ILE A 575 0.91 4.21 -28.77
C ILE A 575 0.56 5.59 -28.21
N ASN A 576 -0.15 6.42 -28.97
CA ASN A 576 -0.53 7.74 -28.49
C ASN A 576 -1.63 7.66 -27.41
N GLU A 577 -2.61 6.77 -27.56
CA GLU A 577 -3.64 6.50 -26.55
C GLU A 577 -2.99 6.05 -25.24
N ARG A 578 -2.07 5.07 -25.28
CA ARG A 578 -1.35 4.58 -24.08
C ARG A 578 -0.50 5.65 -23.40
N LYS A 579 0.07 6.59 -24.13
CA LYS A 579 0.82 7.72 -23.53
C LYS A 579 -0.07 8.66 -22.71
N GLU A 580 -1.34 8.80 -23.09
CA GLU A 580 -2.29 9.65 -22.38
C GLU A 580 -2.91 8.94 -21.17
N GLU A 581 -3.12 7.62 -21.25
CA GLU A 581 -3.78 6.80 -20.23
C GLU A 581 -2.85 6.39 -19.08
N LEU A 582 -1.64 5.93 -19.41
CA LEU A 582 -0.73 5.33 -18.42
C LEU A 582 -0.35 6.22 -17.22
N PRO A 583 -0.18 7.54 -17.35
CA PRO A 583 0.05 8.40 -16.18
C PRO A 583 -1.09 8.32 -15.16
N ILE A 584 -2.35 8.35 -15.65
CA ILE A 584 -3.57 8.32 -14.82
C ILE A 584 -3.72 6.94 -14.17
N GLU A 585 -3.55 5.88 -14.96
CA GLU A 585 -3.65 4.49 -14.48
C GLU A 585 -2.56 4.18 -13.45
N SER A 586 -1.33 4.65 -13.66
CA SER A 586 -0.21 4.45 -12.73
C SER A 586 -0.46 5.13 -11.38
N GLU A 587 -0.97 6.36 -11.37
CA GLU A 587 -1.33 7.09 -10.16
C GLU A 587 -2.47 6.36 -9.43
N HIS A 588 -3.53 5.98 -10.12
CA HIS A 588 -4.64 5.23 -9.55
C HIS A 588 -4.19 3.91 -8.90
N CYS A 589 -3.41 3.11 -9.62
CA CYS A 589 -2.89 1.84 -9.10
C CYS A 589 -2.03 2.03 -7.85
N SER A 590 -1.23 3.10 -7.80
CA SER A 590 -0.40 3.43 -6.62
C SER A 590 -1.24 3.81 -5.41
N ILE A 591 -2.32 4.57 -5.61
CA ILE A 591 -3.27 4.96 -4.55
C ILE A 591 -3.99 3.71 -4.02
N ARG A 592 -4.55 2.87 -4.91
CA ARG A 592 -5.29 1.68 -4.50
C ARG A 592 -4.42 0.66 -3.77
N GLU A 593 -3.17 0.46 -4.20
CA GLU A 593 -2.20 -0.36 -3.49
C GLU A 593 -1.92 0.19 -2.08
N GLN A 594 -1.75 1.50 -1.95
CA GLN A 594 -1.51 2.12 -0.64
C GLN A 594 -2.73 1.97 0.28
N ASP A 595 -3.95 2.11 -0.26
CA ASP A 595 -5.19 1.89 0.50
C ASP A 595 -5.31 0.45 0.97
N ALA A 596 -5.00 -0.53 0.09
CA ALA A 596 -5.00 -1.94 0.44
C ALA A 596 -4.01 -2.25 1.57
N GLN A 597 -2.76 -1.81 1.43
CA GLN A 597 -1.72 -1.99 2.46
C GLN A 597 -2.09 -1.31 3.79
N ASN A 598 -2.72 -0.14 3.74
CA ASN A 598 -3.18 0.54 4.95
C ASN A 598 -4.33 -0.22 5.62
N CYS A 599 -5.28 -0.74 4.83
CA CYS A 599 -6.40 -1.55 5.31
C CYS A 599 -5.88 -2.82 6.00
N GLU A 600 -5.01 -3.59 5.34
CA GLU A 600 -4.37 -4.80 5.88
C GLU A 600 -3.65 -4.50 7.20
N ARG A 601 -2.81 -3.47 7.21
CA ARG A 601 -2.04 -3.07 8.40
C ARG A 601 -2.92 -2.63 9.57
N ASP A 602 -4.01 -1.89 9.31
CA ASP A 602 -4.89 -1.41 10.38
C ASP A 602 -5.73 -2.56 10.95
N VAL A 603 -6.17 -3.52 10.11
CA VAL A 603 -6.80 -4.77 10.56
C VAL A 603 -5.82 -5.60 11.41
N ASP A 604 -4.57 -5.75 10.97
CA ASP A 604 -3.54 -6.46 11.73
C ASP A 604 -3.29 -5.82 13.09
N LYS A 605 -3.20 -4.50 13.16
CA LYS A 605 -3.04 -3.77 14.43
C LYS A 605 -4.22 -3.97 15.36
N MET A 606 -5.44 -3.92 14.83
CA MET A 606 -6.66 -4.16 15.60
C MET A 606 -6.67 -5.59 16.15
N LYS A 607 -6.34 -6.60 15.34
CA LYS A 607 -6.28 -8.01 15.76
C LYS A 607 -5.13 -8.28 16.73
N LYS A 608 -3.97 -7.64 16.59
CA LYS A 608 -2.89 -7.69 17.56
C LYS A 608 -3.32 -7.10 18.91
N ALA A 609 -4.08 -6.00 18.91
CA ALA A 609 -4.62 -5.44 20.15
C ALA A 609 -5.68 -6.33 20.77
N GLU A 610 -6.54 -6.96 19.98
CA GLU A 610 -7.52 -7.97 20.44
C GLU A 610 -6.83 -9.16 21.08
N TYR A 611 -5.80 -9.72 20.45
CA TYR A 611 -4.98 -10.80 21.00
C TYR A 611 -4.37 -10.44 22.36
N MET A 612 -3.77 -9.25 22.44
CA MET A 612 -3.11 -8.79 23.68
C MET A 612 -4.11 -8.46 24.81
N ALA A 613 -5.39 -8.28 24.51
CA ALA A 613 -6.41 -8.08 25.54
C ALA A 613 -6.58 -9.35 26.41
N ASP A 614 -6.39 -10.52 25.84
CA ASP A 614 -6.43 -11.79 26.58
C ASP A 614 -5.15 -12.07 27.39
N HIS A 615 -4.07 -11.31 27.11
CA HIS A 615 -2.75 -11.49 27.72
C HIS A 615 -2.39 -10.38 28.72
N ILE A 616 -3.38 -9.62 29.21
CA ILE A 616 -3.15 -8.54 30.17
C ILE A 616 -2.55 -9.11 31.47
N GLY A 617 -1.45 -8.53 31.93
CA GLY A 617 -0.69 -8.93 33.12
C GLY A 617 0.46 -9.88 32.85
N GLU A 618 0.56 -10.44 31.64
CA GLU A 618 1.66 -11.30 31.23
C GLU A 618 2.94 -10.49 30.97
N ILE A 619 4.07 -11.20 31.01
CA ILE A 619 5.42 -10.62 30.93
C ILE A 619 6.10 -11.18 29.68
N TYR A 620 6.69 -10.28 28.90
CA TYR A 620 7.40 -10.62 27.68
C TYR A 620 8.76 -9.92 27.63
N GLU A 621 9.67 -10.50 26.86
CA GLU A 621 10.88 -9.82 26.41
C GLU A 621 10.61 -9.17 25.05
N GLY A 622 11.15 -7.97 24.85
CA GLY A 622 11.02 -7.25 23.59
C GLY A 622 12.23 -6.37 23.33
N ILE A 623 12.20 -5.70 22.19
CA ILE A 623 13.22 -4.77 21.74
C ILE A 623 12.58 -3.39 21.57
N ILE A 624 13.25 -2.33 21.98
CA ILE A 624 12.78 -0.95 21.78
C ILE A 624 12.86 -0.63 20.28
N SER A 625 11.69 -0.60 19.62
CA SER A 625 11.52 -0.35 18.18
C SER A 625 11.33 1.12 17.81
N GLY A 626 11.13 1.98 18.82
CA GLY A 626 10.96 3.41 18.62
C GLY A 626 11.06 4.19 19.92
N VAL A 627 11.62 5.41 19.85
CA VAL A 627 11.71 6.32 21.01
C VAL A 627 11.21 7.69 20.59
N GLN A 628 10.29 8.23 21.39
CA GLN A 628 9.68 9.55 21.22
C GLN A 628 9.65 10.30 22.54
N GLU A 629 9.38 11.60 22.49
CA GLU A 629 9.28 12.41 23.70
C GLU A 629 8.21 11.89 24.70
N PHE A 630 7.11 11.34 24.17
CA PHE A 630 5.98 10.83 24.96
C PHE A 630 6.14 9.39 25.44
N GLY A 631 7.13 8.62 24.92
CA GLY A 631 7.33 7.23 25.33
C GLY A 631 8.22 6.42 24.40
N ILE A 632 8.31 5.12 24.70
CA ILE A 632 9.04 4.13 23.91
C ILE A 632 8.09 3.08 23.34
N PHE A 633 8.30 2.70 22.09
CA PHE A 633 7.65 1.56 21.47
C PHE A 633 8.50 0.32 21.67
N VAL A 634 7.88 -0.78 22.02
CA VAL A 634 8.54 -2.07 22.22
C VAL A 634 7.89 -3.10 21.33
N GLU A 635 8.71 -3.76 20.51
CA GLU A 635 8.29 -4.86 19.65
C GLU A 635 8.67 -6.21 20.30
N LEU A 636 7.71 -7.12 20.33
CA LEU A 636 7.87 -8.49 20.81
C LEU A 636 8.35 -9.41 19.68
N GLU A 637 8.78 -10.62 20.01
CA GLU A 637 9.27 -11.62 19.06
C GLU A 637 8.21 -11.97 17.99
N ASN A 638 6.94 -11.98 18.37
CA ASN A 638 5.79 -12.22 17.49
C ASN A 638 5.31 -10.97 16.72
N THR A 639 6.14 -9.93 16.62
CA THR A 639 5.88 -8.68 15.88
C THR A 639 4.80 -7.76 16.48
N ILE A 640 4.32 -8.04 17.68
CA ILE A 640 3.39 -7.15 18.38
C ILE A 640 4.17 -5.97 18.95
N GLU A 641 3.71 -4.75 18.61
CA GLU A 641 4.29 -3.51 19.14
C GLU A 641 3.34 -2.85 20.14
N GLY A 642 3.88 -2.39 21.26
CA GLY A 642 3.14 -1.65 22.28
C GLY A 642 3.90 -0.45 22.81
N LEU A 643 3.19 0.50 23.42
CA LEU A 643 3.71 1.77 23.93
C LEU A 643 3.94 1.71 25.45
N ILE A 644 5.12 2.12 25.87
CA ILE A 644 5.39 2.51 27.26
C ILE A 644 5.47 4.02 27.33
N LYS A 645 4.48 4.66 27.96
CA LYS A 645 4.48 6.11 28.12
C LYS A 645 5.61 6.57 29.03
N ALA A 646 6.33 7.63 28.67
CA ALA A 646 7.46 8.15 29.43
C ALA A 646 7.08 8.52 30.88
N GLU A 647 5.87 9.04 31.10
CA GLU A 647 5.32 9.36 32.41
C GLU A 647 5.09 8.13 33.32
N ASN A 648 4.92 6.94 32.72
CA ASN A 648 4.69 5.68 33.42
C ASN A 648 6.00 4.93 33.76
N ILE A 649 7.15 5.39 33.26
CA ILE A 649 8.45 4.81 33.58
C ILE A 649 8.86 5.24 34.99
N LYS A 650 8.85 4.29 35.91
CA LYS A 650 9.12 4.55 37.34
C LYS A 650 10.60 4.86 37.60
N GLY A 651 10.86 5.60 38.68
CA GLY A 651 12.20 5.79 39.26
C GLY A 651 12.91 7.08 38.88
N ASP A 652 12.52 7.76 37.80
CA ASP A 652 13.11 9.06 37.40
C ASP A 652 12.15 9.84 36.49
N TYR A 653 12.54 11.07 36.16
CA TYR A 653 11.95 11.86 35.09
C TYR A 653 12.81 11.71 33.83
N TYR A 654 12.21 11.18 32.76
CA TYR A 654 12.91 10.88 31.52
C TYR A 654 12.80 12.01 30.52
N VAL A 655 13.88 12.33 29.85
CA VAL A 655 13.97 13.37 28.81
C VAL A 655 14.40 12.71 27.52
N TYR A 656 13.76 13.05 26.44
CA TYR A 656 14.10 12.57 25.11
C TYR A 656 15.35 13.26 24.58
N ASP A 657 16.31 12.45 24.16
CA ASP A 657 17.50 12.86 23.43
C ASP A 657 17.35 12.39 21.99
N SER A 658 17.14 13.34 21.07
CA SER A 658 16.92 13.05 19.66
C SER A 658 18.16 12.48 18.96
N ASP A 659 19.35 12.87 19.40
CA ASP A 659 20.60 12.43 18.80
C ASP A 659 20.95 10.99 19.18
N MET A 660 20.60 10.62 20.41
CA MET A 660 20.79 9.26 20.93
C MET A 660 19.58 8.37 20.71
N MET A 661 18.47 8.90 20.15
CA MET A 661 17.19 8.22 20.06
C MET A 661 16.83 7.46 21.34
N ALA A 662 16.90 8.16 22.47
CA ALA A 662 16.81 7.57 23.80
C ALA A 662 16.03 8.44 24.78
N LEU A 663 15.33 7.80 25.72
CA LEU A 663 14.86 8.44 26.94
C LEU A 663 15.91 8.30 28.05
N ILE A 664 16.41 9.43 28.58
CA ILE A 664 17.47 9.46 29.57
C ILE A 664 16.93 10.03 30.88
N GLY A 665 17.07 9.27 31.98
CA GLY A 665 16.69 9.69 33.30
C GLY A 665 17.54 10.86 33.81
N LYS A 666 16.92 11.93 34.30
CA LYS A 666 17.62 13.14 34.76
C LYS A 666 18.55 12.86 35.91
N LYS A 667 18.15 12.06 36.90
CA LYS A 667 18.89 11.75 38.12
C LYS A 667 19.70 10.46 38.00
N THR A 668 19.04 9.38 37.57
CA THR A 668 19.61 8.03 37.53
C THR A 668 20.55 7.82 36.37
N LYS A 669 20.45 8.64 35.31
CA LYS A 669 21.13 8.45 34.04
C LYS A 669 20.78 7.12 33.33
N LYS A 670 19.75 6.41 33.84
CA LYS A 670 19.24 5.20 33.18
C LYS A 670 18.77 5.58 31.80
N LYS A 671 19.15 4.80 30.81
CA LYS A 671 18.85 5.04 29.39
C LYS A 671 17.93 3.94 28.89
N TYR A 672 16.97 4.31 28.03
CA TYR A 672 16.17 3.43 27.22
C TYR A 672 16.36 3.90 25.78
N ALA A 673 17.17 3.20 25.04
CA ALA A 673 17.53 3.57 23.67
C ALA A 673 16.90 2.64 22.66
N PHE A 674 16.77 3.12 21.46
CA PHE A 674 16.41 2.33 20.30
C PHE A 674 17.34 1.10 20.19
N GLY A 675 16.79 -0.11 20.03
CA GLY A 675 17.53 -1.36 19.96
C GLY A 675 17.77 -2.07 21.30
N ASP A 676 17.56 -1.40 22.44
CA ASP A 676 17.76 -2.03 23.74
C ASP A 676 16.73 -3.15 23.98
N LYS A 677 17.19 -4.26 24.56
CA LYS A 677 16.30 -5.32 25.07
C LYS A 677 15.63 -4.86 26.35
N ILE A 678 14.36 -5.15 26.50
CA ILE A 678 13.57 -4.74 27.65
C ILE A 678 12.55 -5.82 28.03
N THR A 679 12.36 -6.04 29.32
CA THR A 679 11.28 -6.87 29.83
C THR A 679 10.08 -5.99 30.15
N ILE A 680 8.91 -6.36 29.62
CA ILE A 680 7.69 -5.59 29.76
C ILE A 680 6.58 -6.43 30.39
N ARG A 681 5.56 -5.74 30.91
CA ARG A 681 4.27 -6.33 31.26
C ARG A 681 3.17 -5.63 30.45
N VAL A 682 2.22 -6.42 29.97
CA VAL A 682 1.03 -5.90 29.31
C VAL A 682 0.09 -5.28 30.35
N VAL A 683 -0.26 -4.01 30.19
CA VAL A 683 -1.14 -3.30 31.15
C VAL A 683 -2.51 -3.00 30.57
N ARG A 684 -2.59 -2.76 29.27
CA ARG A 684 -3.84 -2.47 28.57
C ARG A 684 -3.72 -2.85 27.09
N ALA A 685 -4.80 -3.37 26.58
CA ALA A 685 -4.99 -3.47 25.13
C ALA A 685 -6.43 -3.06 24.79
N ASP A 686 -6.59 -2.28 23.74
CA ASP A 686 -7.86 -1.69 23.34
C ASP A 686 -8.06 -1.95 21.84
N LYS A 687 -8.90 -2.92 21.51
CA LYS A 687 -9.22 -3.33 20.15
C LYS A 687 -9.75 -2.17 19.31
N ASP A 688 -10.68 -1.38 19.86
CA ASP A 688 -11.36 -0.33 19.12
C ASP A 688 -10.43 0.83 18.73
N LYS A 689 -9.34 1.00 19.49
CA LYS A 689 -8.31 2.02 19.22
C LYS A 689 -7.05 1.44 18.58
N SER A 690 -6.98 0.11 18.45
CA SER A 690 -5.78 -0.59 18.01
C SER A 690 -4.53 -0.20 18.84
N GLU A 691 -4.71 0.00 20.16
CA GLU A 691 -3.66 0.45 21.08
C GLU A 691 -3.27 -0.64 22.07
N ILE A 692 -1.98 -0.78 22.30
CA ILE A 692 -1.42 -1.69 23.31
C ILE A 692 -0.47 -0.88 24.20
N ASP A 693 -0.74 -0.85 25.51
CA ASP A 693 0.10 -0.19 26.49
C ASP A 693 0.87 -1.23 27.31
N PHE A 694 2.17 -1.02 27.40
CA PHE A 694 3.10 -1.82 28.22
C PHE A 694 3.61 -1.00 29.41
N GLU A 695 4.16 -1.69 30.42
CA GLU A 695 5.00 -1.09 31.46
C GLU A 695 6.35 -1.81 31.57
N VAL A 696 7.39 -1.10 31.98
CA VAL A 696 8.68 -1.72 32.27
C VAL A 696 8.54 -2.68 33.45
N TYR A 697 8.95 -3.94 33.27
CA TYR A 697 8.94 -4.94 34.33
C TYR A 697 10.35 -5.13 34.90
N ASP A 698 10.51 -4.89 36.25
CA ASP A 698 11.74 -5.09 36.97
C ASP A 698 11.50 -6.09 38.13
N GLU A 699 12.05 -7.28 38.02
CA GLU A 699 11.92 -8.34 39.05
C GLU A 699 12.47 -7.92 40.41
N LYS A 700 13.49 -7.10 40.43
CA LYS A 700 14.14 -6.65 41.71
C LYS A 700 13.21 -5.70 42.46
N GLU A 701 12.48 -4.84 41.81
CA GLU A 701 11.50 -3.95 42.45
C GLU A 701 10.34 -4.74 43.08
N LYS A 702 9.92 -5.85 42.50
CA LYS A 702 8.83 -6.70 43.02
C LYS A 702 9.24 -7.36 44.34
N GLN A 703 10.47 -7.83 44.45
CA GLN A 703 11.00 -8.43 45.69
C GLN A 703 11.13 -7.39 46.82
N ILE A 704 11.48 -6.17 46.51
CA ILE A 704 11.57 -5.05 47.45
C ILE A 704 10.19 -4.61 47.94
N ASN A 705 9.20 -4.52 47.02
CA ASN A 705 7.85 -4.10 47.36
C ASN A 705 7.07 -5.20 48.13
N ASN A 706 7.32 -6.48 47.86
CA ASN A 706 6.76 -7.58 48.62
C ASN A 706 7.35 -7.66 50.05
N LYS A 707 8.65 -7.37 50.20
CA LYS A 707 9.29 -7.25 51.53
C LYS A 707 8.84 -6.03 52.34
N LYS A 708 8.41 -4.94 51.67
CA LYS A 708 7.85 -3.76 52.34
C LYS A 708 6.37 -3.92 52.71
N LYS A 709 5.61 -4.77 52.02
CA LYS A 709 4.22 -5.09 52.37
C LYS A 709 4.09 -6.16 53.45
N GLN A 710 5.18 -6.89 53.76
CA GLN A 710 5.25 -7.88 54.84
C GLN A 710 5.87 -7.31 56.16
N LYS A 711 6.32 -6.06 56.17
CA LYS A 711 6.66 -5.29 57.33
C LYS A 711 5.58 -4.24 57.63
#